data_4dc08dc0b9c1ddffd0afa536df53fa39
#
_entry.id   4dc08dc0b9c1ddffd0afa536df53fa39
#
_cell.length_a   1.000
_cell.length_b   1.000
_cell.length_c   1.000
_cell.angle_alpha   90.00
_cell.angle_beta   90.00
_cell.angle_gamma   90.00
#
_symmetry.space_group_name_H-M   'P 1'
#
loop_
_entity.id
_entity.type
_entity.pdbx_description
1 polymer ?
#
loop_
_entity_poly.entity_id
_entity_poly.type
_entity_poly.pdbx_seq_one_letter_code
_entity_poly.pdbx_strand_id
1 'polypeptide(L)'
;MKRTTRTAALTAGALIAALGLPAGTAHADDIPPRVDLRVLVVSDGGPATDAITAELDTAGTPYTEIDLGVAGRQVINAAFLADTVLGRPRAKFQAVVLPNDNPFAAGSAEMAALAAYERTYGIPQVDAYTYARPEAGLQDAAQGGYSGRLDGVRAAVTTAGKAGPFGYLDGPVPFEDNDPAVNESYAYLSTPAAGADFTSYVDAPIPGKSTRGSLVGEYRHDGRRELVVTFVYNQNQQQFRLLARGIVEWMTGGVHLGATRNYFAVHVDDVFASDDRWNSTLNCTPGDVDCADPNATPDPIRMNAADVTFATDWQTRQGVTLDLAYNAVGTVDQRADNNGVDLLADALLAKKTQFRWINHTYTHAFLGCVQNITVVPWKCDTNANGTTKWVPLADISTEIAQNRTWGQSAGLPLNNKELVTGEHSGMKVLPQQPVDNPNLATALSLNGITSLGSDNSREPAQRQLGPALTVPRYPVNVFYNAGRAAEQVDEYNWIYTKRAQGGSGICEDNPATTTCLPAPLNTATGYADRIVPLETRAALGHLLSGDPKPHFIHQSNLTEDRLAYPVLNGVLDGYRALFADNTPVVNLRMEDIGIELQRRAAWQTALKAGQVTAYRIGNAVTVQGPFGVAVSTSLPTGTTMGGAAFGTAYAGRLSGWNPSIGLPITLTLPASATATAAATSGSLTATKPAPDTLVPAGVIEQVADTASH
;
A
#
# COMPACT_ATOMS: atom_id res chain seq x y z
N MET A 1 3.54 59.99 45.66
CA MET A 1 2.93 59.41 46.88
C MET A 1 3.43 57.95 47.04
N LYS A 2 4.25 57.77 48.09
CA LYS A 2 4.81 56.48 48.50
C LYS A 2 3.74 55.62 49.16
N ARG A 3 3.65 54.32 48.83
CA ARG A 3 3.13 53.31 49.77
C ARG A 3 3.96 52.04 49.69
N THR A 4 4.44 51.69 50.81
CA THR A 4 5.37 50.62 51.21
C THR A 4 4.71 49.25 51.22
N THR A 5 5.43 48.26 50.75
CA THR A 5 5.19 46.84 50.87
C THR A 5 5.67 46.32 52.25
N ARG A 6 4.85 45.48 52.91
CA ARG A 6 5.27 44.69 54.07
C ARG A 6 5.30 43.20 53.67
N THR A 7 6.47 42.62 53.80
CA THR A 7 6.75 41.19 53.71
C THR A 7 6.37 40.55 55.07
N ALA A 8 5.61 39.46 55.06
CA ALA A 8 5.41 38.56 56.18
C ALA A 8 6.04 37.22 55.87
N ALA A 9 7.04 36.85 56.64
CA ALA A 9 7.66 35.53 56.64
C ALA A 9 6.91 34.63 57.62
N LEU A 10 6.43 33.46 57.14
CA LEU A 10 5.90 32.39 57.93
C LEU A 10 6.92 31.23 57.94
N THR A 11 7.57 31.01 59.06
CA THR A 11 8.37 29.82 59.36
C THR A 11 7.44 28.68 59.81
N ALA A 12 7.33 27.60 59.01
CA ALA A 12 6.70 26.37 59.43
C ALA A 12 7.81 25.31 59.65
N GLY A 13 7.99 24.91 60.91
CA GLY A 13 8.87 23.83 61.32
C GLY A 13 8.24 22.51 60.97
N ALA A 14 8.97 21.65 60.22
CA ALA A 14 8.57 20.29 59.93
C ALA A 14 9.27 19.34 60.92
N LEU A 15 8.49 18.64 61.75
CA LEU A 15 8.93 17.54 62.55
C LEU A 15 9.12 16.32 61.65
N ILE A 16 10.34 15.83 61.46
CA ILE A 16 10.64 14.58 60.75
C ILE A 16 10.56 13.44 61.76
N ALA A 17 9.48 12.65 61.69
CA ALA A 17 9.42 11.33 62.33
C ALA A 17 10.09 10.31 61.43
N ALA A 18 11.28 9.87 61.79
CA ALA A 18 11.97 8.77 61.09
C ALA A 18 11.28 7.44 61.43
N LEU A 19 10.40 6.97 60.55
CA LEU A 19 9.98 5.56 60.52
C LEU A 19 11.02 4.79 59.69
N GLY A 20 11.87 4.02 60.38
CA GLY A 20 12.78 3.07 59.73
C GLY A 20 11.99 1.96 59.04
N LEU A 21 11.83 2.05 57.71
CA LEU A 21 11.50 0.92 56.88
C LEU A 21 12.81 0.18 56.55
N PRO A 22 12.83 -1.17 56.58
CA PRO A 22 14.00 -1.91 56.15
C PRO A 22 14.26 -1.58 54.68
N ALA A 23 15.45 -1.10 54.35
CA ALA A 23 15.93 -0.99 52.99
C ALA A 23 16.06 -2.41 52.42
N GLY A 24 15.00 -2.90 51.80
CA GLY A 24 15.10 -4.02 50.89
C GLY A 24 16.06 -3.63 49.78
N THR A 25 17.15 -4.36 49.64
CA THR A 25 18.06 -4.24 48.51
C THR A 25 17.27 -4.62 47.26
N ALA A 26 16.81 -3.62 46.51
CA ALA A 26 16.30 -3.85 45.15
C ALA A 26 17.44 -4.48 44.37
N HIS A 27 17.27 -5.72 43.96
CA HIS A 27 18.20 -6.38 43.08
C HIS A 27 18.17 -5.61 41.71
N ALA A 28 19.34 -5.48 41.09
CA ALA A 28 19.50 -4.81 39.79
C ALA A 28 18.66 -5.46 38.69
N ASP A 29 18.10 -6.64 38.95
CA ASP A 29 17.25 -7.43 38.04
C ASP A 29 15.79 -6.95 37.95
N ASP A 30 15.34 -6.01 38.82
CA ASP A 30 13.96 -5.50 38.89
C ASP A 30 13.70 -4.28 37.97
N ILE A 31 14.73 -3.76 37.27
CA ILE A 31 14.55 -2.59 36.39
C ILE A 31 14.17 -3.06 34.99
N PRO A 32 12.90 -2.87 34.53
CA PRO A 32 12.50 -3.32 33.21
C PRO A 32 13.38 -2.67 32.14
N PRO A 33 13.89 -3.44 31.17
CA PRO A 33 14.76 -2.90 30.14
C PRO A 33 14.01 -1.91 29.25
N ARG A 34 14.74 -0.98 28.64
CA ARG A 34 14.28 -0.22 27.50
C ARG A 34 14.46 -1.07 26.24
N VAL A 35 13.42 -1.20 25.41
CA VAL A 35 13.49 -1.82 24.09
C VAL A 35 13.18 -0.77 23.05
N ASP A 36 14.14 -0.45 22.17
CA ASP A 36 13.92 0.49 21.09
C ASP A 36 13.04 -0.13 20.00
N LEU A 37 12.05 0.61 19.53
CA LEU A 37 11.08 0.14 18.52
C LEU A 37 11.69 0.19 17.11
N ARG A 38 12.69 -0.64 16.89
CA ARG A 38 13.43 -0.76 15.62
C ARG A 38 13.69 -2.24 15.35
N VAL A 39 13.60 -2.66 14.10
CA VAL A 39 13.89 -4.03 13.65
C VAL A 39 15.35 -4.11 13.18
N LEU A 40 16.05 -5.18 13.52
CA LEU A 40 17.32 -5.54 12.89
C LEU A 40 17.02 -6.50 11.73
N VAL A 41 17.44 -6.13 10.52
CA VAL A 41 17.35 -6.99 9.34
C VAL A 41 18.76 -7.37 8.91
N VAL A 42 19.03 -8.66 8.83
CA VAL A 42 20.23 -9.21 8.22
C VAL A 42 19.84 -9.67 6.82
N SER A 43 20.42 -9.03 5.79
CA SER A 43 20.12 -9.30 4.39
C SER A 43 21.23 -10.06 3.72
N ASP A 44 20.89 -11.03 2.89
CA ASP A 44 21.80 -11.73 1.98
C ASP A 44 21.63 -11.26 0.51
N GLY A 45 20.79 -10.22 0.28
CA GLY A 45 20.38 -9.77 -1.05
C GLY A 45 19.32 -10.68 -1.70
N GLY A 46 18.70 -11.56 -0.92
CA GLY A 46 17.65 -12.45 -1.39
C GLY A 46 16.25 -11.84 -1.34
N PRO A 47 15.32 -12.32 -2.20
CA PRO A 47 13.99 -11.71 -2.37
C PRO A 47 13.13 -11.74 -1.09
N ALA A 48 13.38 -12.66 -0.16
CA ALA A 48 12.60 -12.77 1.07
C ALA A 48 12.94 -11.66 2.07
N THR A 49 14.20 -11.31 2.26
CA THR A 49 14.62 -10.17 3.08
C THR A 49 14.21 -8.86 2.45
N ASP A 50 14.35 -8.72 1.13
CA ASP A 50 13.91 -7.54 0.38
C ASP A 50 12.40 -7.32 0.51
N ALA A 51 11.61 -8.37 0.46
CA ALA A 51 10.16 -8.27 0.65
C ALA A 51 9.79 -7.79 2.06
N ILE A 52 10.47 -8.28 3.10
CA ILE A 52 10.23 -7.82 4.48
C ILE A 52 10.65 -6.36 4.65
N THR A 53 11.79 -5.93 4.10
CA THR A 53 12.20 -4.51 4.15
C THR A 53 11.22 -3.61 3.41
N ALA A 54 10.71 -4.05 2.24
CA ALA A 54 9.68 -3.33 1.51
C ALA A 54 8.39 -3.17 2.31
N GLU A 55 7.96 -4.20 3.06
CA GLU A 55 6.81 -4.08 3.97
C GLU A 55 7.09 -3.15 5.13
N LEU A 56 8.29 -3.20 5.74
CA LEU A 56 8.69 -2.27 6.81
C LEU A 56 8.70 -0.81 6.31
N ASP A 57 9.17 -0.57 5.08
CA ASP A 57 9.09 0.72 4.43
C ASP A 57 7.65 1.15 4.18
N THR A 58 6.81 0.28 3.62
CA THR A 58 5.39 0.56 3.37
C THR A 58 4.63 0.90 4.65
N ALA A 59 4.85 0.13 5.71
CA ALA A 59 4.26 0.37 7.02
C ALA A 59 4.81 1.64 7.68
N GLY A 60 6.04 2.04 7.37
CA GLY A 60 6.75 3.11 8.06
C GLY A 60 7.34 2.64 9.38
N THR A 61 7.79 1.40 9.46
CA THR A 61 8.43 0.78 10.63
C THR A 61 9.95 0.89 10.50
N PRO A 62 10.65 1.52 11.46
CA PRO A 62 12.09 1.71 11.35
C PRO A 62 12.86 0.40 11.50
N TYR A 63 13.88 0.23 10.68
CA TYR A 63 14.80 -0.90 10.76
C TYR A 63 16.26 -0.46 10.58
N THR A 64 17.17 -1.36 10.88
CA THR A 64 18.60 -1.25 10.57
C THR A 64 18.98 -2.49 9.79
N GLU A 65 19.52 -2.32 8.62
CA GLU A 65 19.94 -3.41 7.74
C GLU A 65 21.44 -3.67 7.86
N ILE A 66 21.80 -4.95 7.91
CA ILE A 66 23.18 -5.46 7.80
C ILE A 66 23.22 -6.37 6.58
N ASP A 67 23.83 -5.84 5.52
CA ASP A 67 24.01 -6.59 4.28
C ASP A 67 25.26 -7.50 4.39
N LEU A 68 25.05 -8.81 4.28
CA LEU A 68 26.10 -9.83 4.35
C LEU A 68 27.06 -9.77 3.15
N GLY A 69 26.62 -9.22 2.01
CA GLY A 69 27.44 -9.05 0.81
C GLY A 69 28.44 -7.90 0.91
N VAL A 70 28.27 -7.00 1.89
CA VAL A 70 29.16 -5.84 2.05
C VAL A 70 30.42 -6.19 2.82
N ALA A 71 31.58 -6.08 2.18
CA ALA A 71 32.87 -6.30 2.82
C ALA A 71 33.10 -5.27 3.94
N GLY A 72 33.49 -5.75 5.15
CA GLY A 72 33.72 -4.88 6.29
C GLY A 72 32.43 -4.38 6.97
N ARG A 73 31.29 -5.01 6.72
CA ARG A 73 30.02 -4.72 7.39
C ARG A 73 30.16 -4.72 8.93
N GLN A 74 29.21 -4.11 9.57
CA GLN A 74 29.10 -4.14 11.03
C GLN A 74 28.98 -5.60 11.53
N VAL A 75 29.87 -5.99 12.42
CA VAL A 75 29.83 -7.29 13.10
C VAL A 75 28.76 -7.25 14.19
N ILE A 76 27.90 -8.26 14.21
CA ILE A 76 26.86 -8.42 15.23
C ILE A 76 27.47 -9.01 16.48
N ASN A 77 27.52 -8.21 17.55
CA ASN A 77 28.03 -8.61 18.86
C ASN A 77 27.20 -7.97 19.98
N ALA A 78 27.46 -8.32 21.21
CA ALA A 78 26.69 -7.83 22.37
C ALA A 78 26.66 -6.29 22.46
N ALA A 79 27.76 -5.59 22.16
CA ALA A 79 27.83 -4.13 22.20
C ALA A 79 27.05 -3.46 21.05
N PHE A 80 26.97 -4.12 19.89
CA PHE A 80 26.11 -3.68 18.81
C PHE A 80 24.62 -3.82 19.18
N LEU A 81 24.23 -4.94 19.78
CA LEU A 81 22.82 -5.28 20.07
C LEU A 81 22.27 -4.53 21.30
N ALA A 82 23.08 -4.33 22.33
CA ALA A 82 22.62 -3.76 23.59
C ALA A 82 23.63 -2.82 24.21
N ASP A 83 23.18 -1.93 25.09
CA ASP A 83 24.00 -1.08 25.96
C ASP A 83 23.21 -0.67 27.23
N THR A 84 23.67 0.36 27.91
CA THR A 84 23.00 0.93 29.08
C THR A 84 22.76 2.42 28.87
N VAL A 85 21.53 2.87 29.09
CA VAL A 85 21.15 4.29 29.03
C VAL A 85 20.59 4.73 30.37
N LEU A 86 21.22 5.73 31.01
CA LEU A 86 20.83 6.24 32.33
C LEU A 86 20.69 5.14 33.39
N GLY A 87 21.64 4.19 33.39
CA GLY A 87 21.63 3.06 34.33
C GLY A 87 20.64 1.94 34.01
N ARG A 88 19.89 2.03 32.91
CA ARG A 88 18.90 1.05 32.49
C ARG A 88 19.44 0.24 31.30
N PRO A 89 19.35 -1.12 31.34
CA PRO A 89 19.65 -1.93 30.14
C PRO A 89 18.79 -1.54 28.95
N ARG A 90 19.41 -1.42 27.79
CA ARG A 90 18.72 -1.09 26.52
C ARG A 90 18.98 -2.16 25.48
N ALA A 91 17.92 -2.79 25.00
CA ALA A 91 17.87 -3.54 23.76
C ALA A 91 17.65 -2.56 22.60
N LYS A 92 18.55 -2.53 21.62
CA LYS A 92 18.50 -1.57 20.48
C LYS A 92 17.52 -1.98 19.38
N PHE A 93 17.03 -3.23 19.42
CA PHE A 93 16.11 -3.79 18.44
C PHE A 93 15.01 -4.58 19.16
N GLN A 94 13.77 -4.44 18.68
CA GLN A 94 12.62 -5.17 19.19
C GLN A 94 12.38 -6.50 18.49
N ALA A 95 13.01 -6.73 17.33
CA ALA A 95 12.95 -7.94 16.55
C ALA A 95 14.22 -8.11 15.72
N VAL A 96 14.51 -9.34 15.33
CA VAL A 96 15.59 -9.72 14.41
C VAL A 96 14.96 -10.44 13.21
N VAL A 97 15.36 -10.08 12.00
CA VAL A 97 15.04 -10.80 10.77
C VAL A 97 16.33 -11.35 10.19
N LEU A 98 16.37 -12.65 9.97
CA LEU A 98 17.47 -13.34 9.33
C LEU A 98 17.02 -13.88 7.97
N PRO A 99 17.90 -13.98 6.96
CA PRO A 99 17.54 -14.56 5.66
C PRO A 99 17.14 -16.04 5.78
N ASN A 100 17.74 -16.75 6.75
CA ASN A 100 17.42 -18.12 7.13
C ASN A 100 17.81 -18.36 8.60
N ASP A 101 17.52 -19.54 9.14
CA ASP A 101 17.79 -19.92 10.52
C ASP A 101 19.28 -19.90 10.93
N ASN A 102 20.21 -19.84 9.99
CA ASN A 102 21.65 -19.91 10.30
C ASN A 102 22.56 -19.22 9.24
N PRO A 103 22.42 -17.92 8.99
CA PRO A 103 23.15 -17.21 7.90
C PRO A 103 24.66 -17.04 8.16
N PHE A 104 25.13 -17.20 9.40
CA PHE A 104 26.53 -17.02 9.80
C PHE A 104 27.26 -18.34 10.04
N ALA A 105 26.72 -19.47 9.69
CA ALA A 105 27.12 -20.83 10.03
C ALA A 105 26.91 -21.20 11.52
N ALA A 106 26.74 -22.48 11.76
CA ALA A 106 26.51 -23.02 13.11
C ALA A 106 27.67 -22.72 14.06
N GLY A 107 27.34 -22.23 15.26
CA GLY A 107 28.33 -21.92 16.31
C GLY A 107 29.15 -20.66 16.05
N SER A 108 28.80 -19.82 15.08
CA SER A 108 29.44 -18.52 14.87
C SER A 108 29.25 -17.60 16.08
N ALA A 109 30.21 -16.69 16.30
CA ALA A 109 30.10 -15.71 17.38
C ALA A 109 28.90 -14.77 17.22
N GLU A 110 28.50 -14.48 15.97
CA GLU A 110 27.35 -13.64 15.66
C GLU A 110 26.03 -14.33 16.01
N MET A 111 25.85 -15.62 15.63
CA MET A 111 24.68 -16.39 16.07
C MET A 111 24.61 -16.54 17.59
N ALA A 112 25.77 -16.77 18.27
CA ALA A 112 25.81 -16.85 19.72
C ALA A 112 25.42 -15.51 20.38
N ALA A 113 25.82 -14.37 19.81
CA ALA A 113 25.45 -13.04 20.28
C ALA A 113 23.97 -12.75 20.11
N LEU A 114 23.38 -13.11 18.93
CA LEU A 114 21.95 -13.00 18.66
C LEU A 114 21.14 -13.85 19.64
N ALA A 115 21.46 -15.13 19.76
CA ALA A 115 20.74 -16.04 20.67
C ALA A 115 20.81 -15.60 22.15
N ALA A 116 21.94 -15.04 22.60
CA ALA A 116 22.06 -14.47 23.94
C ALA A 116 21.20 -13.21 24.12
N TYR A 117 21.18 -12.35 23.12
CA TYR A 117 20.35 -11.13 23.08
C TYR A 117 18.86 -11.45 23.12
N GLU A 118 18.41 -12.37 22.28
CA GLU A 118 17.02 -12.82 22.18
C GLU A 118 16.53 -13.41 23.51
N ARG A 119 17.31 -14.27 24.14
CA ARG A 119 16.99 -14.82 25.46
C ARG A 119 16.94 -13.75 26.56
N THR A 120 17.92 -12.83 26.52
CA THR A 120 18.05 -11.84 27.63
C THR A 120 16.91 -10.83 27.62
N TYR A 121 16.47 -10.42 26.44
CA TYR A 121 15.47 -9.36 26.26
C TYR A 121 14.10 -9.86 25.77
N GLY A 122 13.95 -11.17 25.51
CA GLY A 122 12.71 -11.75 24.95
C GLY A 122 12.43 -11.29 23.52
N ILE A 123 13.50 -11.02 22.74
CA ILE A 123 13.39 -10.53 21.37
C ILE A 123 13.10 -11.70 20.42
N PRO A 124 12.05 -11.62 19.56
CA PRO A 124 11.76 -12.66 18.58
C PRO A 124 12.65 -12.54 17.35
N GLN A 125 12.87 -13.69 16.70
CA GLN A 125 13.56 -13.82 15.39
C GLN A 125 12.56 -14.21 14.32
N VAL A 126 12.74 -13.71 13.09
CA VAL A 126 12.06 -14.18 11.88
C VAL A 126 13.11 -14.81 10.98
N ASP A 127 12.90 -16.07 10.62
CA ASP A 127 13.63 -16.74 9.55
C ASP A 127 12.87 -16.50 8.24
N ALA A 128 13.35 -15.54 7.44
CA ALA A 128 12.62 -15.02 6.30
C ALA A 128 12.32 -16.12 5.26
N TYR A 129 13.26 -17.04 5.07
CA TYR A 129 13.05 -18.23 4.27
C TYR A 129 14.00 -19.34 4.72
N THR A 130 13.47 -20.45 5.20
CA THR A 130 14.30 -21.55 5.66
C THR A 130 13.77 -22.92 5.22
N TYR A 131 14.65 -23.90 5.22
CA TYR A 131 14.34 -25.29 4.90
C TYR A 131 13.60 -25.95 6.08
N ALA A 132 12.54 -26.73 5.80
CA ALA A 132 11.84 -27.49 6.84
C ALA A 132 12.71 -28.66 7.33
N ARG A 133 13.20 -28.56 8.57
CA ARG A 133 14.10 -29.49 9.24
C ARG A 133 13.97 -29.39 10.76
N PRO A 134 14.52 -30.38 11.52
CA PRO A 134 14.40 -30.39 12.99
C PRO A 134 14.95 -29.14 13.70
N GLU A 135 16.00 -28.52 13.18
CA GLU A 135 16.58 -27.29 13.72
C GLU A 135 15.61 -26.10 13.61
N ALA A 136 14.72 -26.10 12.63
CA ALA A 136 13.63 -25.15 12.46
C ALA A 136 12.31 -25.64 13.10
N GLY A 137 12.34 -26.66 13.94
CA GLY A 137 11.16 -27.21 14.62
C GLY A 137 10.23 -28.06 13.76
N LEU A 138 10.61 -28.39 12.53
CA LEU A 138 9.82 -29.14 11.56
C LEU A 138 10.47 -30.49 11.27
N GLN A 139 9.70 -31.47 10.81
CA GLN A 139 10.30 -32.68 10.23
C GLN A 139 11.01 -32.31 8.93
N ASP A 140 12.03 -33.10 8.58
CA ASP A 140 12.71 -32.92 7.31
C ASP A 140 11.74 -33.11 6.14
N ALA A 141 11.65 -32.09 5.28
CA ALA A 141 10.76 -32.11 4.12
C ALA A 141 11.05 -33.28 3.17
N ALA A 142 12.30 -33.71 3.08
CA ALA A 142 12.70 -34.88 2.28
C ALA A 142 12.28 -36.21 2.89
N GLN A 143 11.99 -36.26 4.20
CA GLN A 143 11.64 -37.47 4.95
C GLN A 143 10.15 -37.60 5.28
N GLY A 144 9.30 -37.16 4.40
CA GLY A 144 7.87 -37.28 4.62
C GLY A 144 7.06 -36.00 4.47
N GLY A 145 7.72 -34.88 4.16
CA GLY A 145 7.12 -33.62 3.74
C GLY A 145 6.93 -33.54 2.24
N TYR A 146 7.07 -32.31 1.74
CA TYR A 146 7.05 -31.99 0.31
C TYR A 146 8.00 -30.82 0.04
N SER A 147 8.74 -30.94 -1.04
CA SER A 147 9.57 -29.86 -1.60
C SER A 147 9.15 -29.65 -3.05
N GLY A 148 8.65 -28.49 -3.39
CA GLY A 148 8.18 -28.22 -4.74
C GLY A 148 7.27 -27.01 -4.86
N ARG A 149 6.65 -26.86 -6.05
CA ARG A 149 5.79 -25.75 -6.41
C ARG A 149 4.49 -25.73 -5.59
N LEU A 150 4.03 -24.51 -5.30
CA LEU A 150 2.71 -24.28 -4.73
C LEU A 150 1.82 -23.41 -5.63
N ASP A 151 2.17 -23.26 -6.92
CA ASP A 151 1.40 -22.48 -7.88
C ASP A 151 -0.07 -22.93 -7.88
N GLY A 152 -1.00 -21.99 -7.73
CA GLY A 152 -2.44 -22.24 -7.64
C GLY A 152 -2.92 -22.88 -6.33
N VAL A 153 -2.04 -23.21 -5.39
CA VAL A 153 -2.41 -23.79 -4.09
C VAL A 153 -3.08 -22.72 -3.22
N ARG A 154 -4.12 -23.11 -2.52
CA ARG A 154 -4.80 -22.27 -1.52
C ARG A 154 -4.40 -22.72 -0.11
N ALA A 155 -3.46 -22.02 0.49
CA ALA A 155 -3.07 -22.23 1.88
C ALA A 155 -4.17 -21.75 2.84
N ALA A 156 -4.14 -22.22 4.09
CA ALA A 156 -5.12 -21.82 5.11
C ALA A 156 -4.42 -21.16 6.28
N VAL A 157 -5.01 -20.08 6.80
CA VAL A 157 -4.67 -19.56 8.13
C VAL A 157 -5.31 -20.50 9.15
N THR A 158 -4.48 -21.08 10.03
CA THR A 158 -4.94 -22.02 11.07
C THR A 158 -5.74 -21.30 12.14
N THR A 159 -6.41 -22.05 13.03
CA THR A 159 -7.08 -21.47 14.21
C THR A 159 -6.10 -20.68 15.09
N ALA A 160 -4.87 -21.15 15.26
CA ALA A 160 -3.83 -20.43 16.01
C ALA A 160 -3.39 -19.16 15.26
N GLY A 161 -3.26 -19.20 13.94
CA GLY A 161 -2.98 -18.03 13.12
C GLY A 161 -4.06 -16.95 13.22
N LYS A 162 -5.34 -17.35 13.12
CA LYS A 162 -6.49 -16.44 13.27
C LYS A 162 -6.62 -15.86 14.68
N ALA A 163 -6.33 -16.64 15.70
CA ALA A 163 -6.30 -16.16 17.09
C ALA A 163 -5.06 -15.30 17.41
N GLY A 164 -4.05 -15.33 16.56
CA GLY A 164 -2.76 -14.65 16.70
C GLY A 164 -2.52 -13.57 15.64
N PRO A 165 -1.35 -13.60 14.97
CA PRO A 165 -0.89 -12.49 14.12
C PRO A 165 -1.67 -12.32 12.82
N PHE A 166 -2.43 -13.33 12.38
CA PHE A 166 -3.17 -13.32 11.11
C PHE A 166 -4.69 -13.17 11.29
N GLY A 167 -5.17 -12.67 12.44
CA GLY A 167 -6.60 -12.48 12.73
C GLY A 167 -7.32 -11.43 11.89
N TYR A 168 -6.61 -10.79 10.98
CA TYR A 168 -7.17 -9.91 9.96
C TYR A 168 -7.53 -10.65 8.65
N LEU A 169 -7.14 -11.92 8.51
CA LEU A 169 -7.48 -12.79 7.39
C LEU A 169 -8.58 -13.78 7.79
N ASP A 170 -9.54 -13.99 6.91
CA ASP A 170 -10.59 -15.00 7.10
C ASP A 170 -10.59 -16.05 5.97
N GLY A 171 -10.28 -15.65 4.76
CA GLY A 171 -10.18 -16.52 3.60
C GLY A 171 -8.87 -17.30 3.50
N PRO A 172 -8.75 -18.10 2.45
CA PRO A 172 -7.50 -18.78 2.13
C PRO A 172 -6.44 -17.79 1.64
N VAL A 173 -5.17 -18.18 1.74
CA VAL A 173 -4.04 -17.47 1.14
C VAL A 173 -3.73 -18.13 -0.21
N PRO A 174 -4.12 -17.54 -1.35
CA PRO A 174 -3.83 -18.09 -2.66
C PRO A 174 -2.36 -17.87 -3.00
N PHE A 175 -1.70 -18.91 -3.49
CA PHE A 175 -0.41 -18.82 -4.16
C PHE A 175 -0.67 -18.58 -5.64
N GLU A 176 0.00 -17.59 -6.20
CA GLU A 176 -0.20 -17.19 -7.60
C GLU A 176 0.17 -18.32 -8.57
N ASP A 177 -0.53 -18.34 -9.71
CA ASP A 177 -0.30 -19.17 -10.88
C ASP A 177 -0.74 -18.34 -12.10
N ASN A 178 0.06 -17.32 -12.40
CA ASN A 178 -0.24 -16.32 -13.43
C ASN A 178 0.14 -16.83 -14.82
N ASP A 179 1.21 -17.63 -14.89
CA ASP A 179 1.69 -18.28 -16.09
C ASP A 179 2.02 -19.75 -15.79
N PRO A 180 1.20 -20.71 -16.27
CA PRO A 180 1.41 -22.12 -16.00
C PRO A 180 2.71 -22.69 -16.57
N ALA A 181 3.41 -21.93 -17.45
CA ALA A 181 4.72 -22.32 -17.99
C ALA A 181 5.89 -21.90 -17.07
N VAL A 182 5.63 -21.07 -16.05
CA VAL A 182 6.63 -20.55 -15.12
C VAL A 182 6.38 -21.08 -13.71
N ASN A 183 7.43 -21.39 -12.97
CA ASN A 183 7.33 -21.70 -11.55
C ASN A 183 7.30 -20.37 -10.76
N GLU A 184 6.16 -19.99 -10.23
CA GLU A 184 5.99 -18.72 -9.52
C GLU A 184 6.20 -18.86 -8.00
N SER A 185 6.11 -20.07 -7.47
CA SER A 185 6.26 -20.33 -6.04
C SER A 185 6.96 -21.64 -5.76
N TYR A 186 7.59 -21.74 -4.60
CA TYR A 186 8.26 -22.95 -4.12
C TYR A 186 8.20 -23.01 -2.60
N ALA A 187 8.02 -24.20 -2.02
CA ALA A 187 7.99 -24.35 -0.57
C ALA A 187 8.49 -25.70 -0.08
N TYR A 188 8.84 -25.73 1.20
CA TYR A 188 9.10 -26.93 1.99
C TYR A 188 7.94 -27.13 2.96
N LEU A 189 7.00 -28.01 2.64
CA LEU A 189 5.88 -28.35 3.50
C LEU A 189 6.24 -29.52 4.41
N SER A 190 6.13 -29.32 5.72
CA SER A 190 6.33 -30.40 6.69
C SER A 190 5.48 -30.21 7.96
N THR A 191 5.33 -31.28 8.72
CA THR A 191 4.67 -31.25 10.04
C THR A 191 5.70 -30.93 11.10
N PRO A 192 5.28 -30.47 12.32
CA PRO A 192 6.18 -30.25 13.43
C PRO A 192 7.03 -31.48 13.74
N ALA A 193 8.30 -31.28 14.09
CA ALA A 193 9.20 -32.34 14.54
C ALA A 193 8.71 -32.95 15.86
N ALA A 194 9.00 -34.23 16.10
CA ALA A 194 8.56 -34.90 17.30
C ALA A 194 9.14 -34.23 18.56
N GLY A 195 8.27 -33.75 19.45
CA GLY A 195 8.66 -33.07 20.68
C GLY A 195 9.02 -31.58 20.52
N ALA A 196 8.96 -31.02 19.32
CA ALA A 196 9.15 -29.59 19.12
C ALA A 196 7.94 -28.78 19.62
N ASP A 197 8.19 -27.68 20.31
CA ASP A 197 7.15 -26.65 20.65
C ASP A 197 6.95 -25.77 19.42
N PHE A 198 6.22 -26.28 18.44
CA PHE A 198 5.95 -25.61 17.17
C PHE A 198 4.47 -25.40 16.96
N THR A 199 4.08 -24.16 16.68
CA THR A 199 2.69 -23.76 16.35
C THR A 199 2.61 -23.29 14.92
N SER A 200 1.93 -24.04 14.04
CA SER A 200 1.68 -23.60 12.66
C SER A 200 0.60 -22.52 12.61
N TYR A 201 0.88 -21.41 11.96
CA TYR A 201 -0.05 -20.30 11.71
C TYR A 201 -0.66 -20.32 10.33
N VAL A 202 0.11 -20.75 9.32
CA VAL A 202 -0.36 -20.93 7.95
C VAL A 202 0.12 -22.29 7.45
N ASP A 203 -0.76 -23.06 6.85
CA ASP A 203 -0.46 -24.39 6.36
C ASP A 203 -1.09 -24.66 4.97
N ALA A 204 -0.56 -25.65 4.26
CA ALA A 204 -1.10 -26.12 3.00
C ALA A 204 -1.19 -27.64 2.95
N PRO A 205 -2.06 -28.24 2.10
CA PRO A 205 -2.09 -29.67 1.89
C PRO A 205 -0.74 -30.18 1.39
N ILE A 206 -0.22 -31.25 2.00
CA ILE A 206 0.96 -31.93 1.45
C ILE A 206 0.50 -32.78 0.26
N PRO A 207 1.03 -32.57 -0.95
CA PRO A 207 0.62 -33.34 -2.13
C PRO A 207 0.70 -34.84 -1.92
N GLY A 208 -0.39 -35.53 -2.26
CA GLY A 208 -0.49 -36.99 -2.11
C GLY A 208 -0.69 -37.52 -0.68
N LYS A 209 -0.93 -36.60 0.30
CA LYS A 209 -1.16 -36.97 1.71
C LYS A 209 -2.46 -36.36 2.24
N SER A 210 -2.97 -36.94 3.34
CA SER A 210 -4.11 -36.37 4.09
C SER A 210 -3.68 -35.31 5.13
N THR A 211 -2.37 -35.17 5.35
CA THR A 211 -1.80 -34.21 6.30
C THR A 211 -1.53 -32.85 5.63
N ARG A 212 -1.48 -31.79 6.44
CA ARG A 212 -1.09 -30.45 6.02
C ARG A 212 0.29 -30.14 6.59
N GLY A 213 1.08 -29.38 5.85
CA GLY A 213 2.41 -28.93 6.24
C GLY A 213 2.42 -27.43 6.54
N SER A 214 3.23 -27.01 7.50
CA SER A 214 3.42 -25.61 7.86
C SER A 214 4.12 -24.85 6.74
N LEU A 215 3.68 -23.61 6.51
CA LEU A 215 4.32 -22.60 5.66
C LEU A 215 4.83 -21.42 6.50
N VAL A 216 4.10 -21.06 7.57
CA VAL A 216 4.49 -20.06 8.54
C VAL A 216 4.12 -20.58 9.93
N GLY A 217 5.07 -20.62 10.85
CA GLY A 217 4.81 -21.08 12.20
C GLY A 217 5.80 -20.56 13.20
N GLU A 218 5.42 -20.58 14.48
CA GLU A 218 6.27 -20.20 15.60
C GLU A 218 6.95 -21.45 16.19
N TYR A 219 8.27 -21.43 16.24
CA TYR A 219 9.09 -22.38 16.96
C TYR A 219 9.64 -21.79 18.24
N ARG A 220 9.42 -22.49 19.36
CA ARG A 220 9.94 -22.10 20.69
C ARG A 220 10.96 -23.10 21.15
N HIS A 221 12.17 -22.66 21.35
CA HIS A 221 13.27 -23.49 21.82
C HIS A 221 14.34 -22.66 22.52
N ASP A 222 15.08 -23.26 23.41
CA ASP A 222 16.21 -22.61 24.12
C ASP A 222 15.89 -21.24 24.73
N GLY A 223 14.63 -20.99 25.14
CA GLY A 223 14.16 -19.72 25.66
C GLY A 223 14.03 -18.63 24.57
N ARG A 224 14.01 -18.99 23.30
CA ARG A 224 13.83 -18.12 22.13
C ARG A 224 12.51 -18.39 21.41
N ARG A 225 12.12 -17.46 20.56
CA ARG A 225 10.94 -17.56 19.68
C ARG A 225 11.36 -17.22 18.26
N GLU A 226 11.11 -18.11 17.34
CA GLU A 226 11.42 -17.96 15.92
C GLU A 226 10.15 -18.11 15.07
N LEU A 227 9.92 -17.18 14.15
CA LEU A 227 8.89 -17.31 13.11
C LEU A 227 9.55 -17.93 11.89
N VAL A 228 9.21 -19.18 11.61
CA VAL A 228 9.78 -19.97 10.54
C VAL A 228 8.90 -19.82 9.29
N VAL A 229 9.46 -19.32 8.19
CA VAL A 229 8.80 -19.24 6.88
C VAL A 229 9.48 -20.20 5.91
N THR A 230 8.70 -21.12 5.30
CA THR A 230 9.24 -22.21 4.48
C THR A 230 8.85 -22.14 3.00
N PHE A 231 8.43 -20.98 2.50
CA PHE A 231 8.13 -20.76 1.07
C PHE A 231 8.91 -19.55 0.54
N VAL A 232 9.21 -19.58 -0.75
CA VAL A 232 9.85 -18.46 -1.47
C VAL A 232 8.80 -17.42 -1.80
N TYR A 233 9.18 -16.15 -1.69
CA TYR A 233 8.33 -15.01 -2.01
C TYR A 233 9.14 -13.76 -2.38
N ASN A 234 8.47 -12.82 -3.03
CA ASN A 234 8.94 -11.46 -3.24
C ASN A 234 7.84 -10.46 -2.85
N GLN A 235 8.18 -9.17 -2.82
CA GLN A 235 7.28 -8.09 -2.38
C GLN A 235 6.03 -7.91 -3.27
N ASN A 236 6.02 -8.43 -4.50
CA ASN A 236 4.93 -8.25 -5.45
C ASN A 236 3.89 -9.36 -5.39
N GLN A 237 4.27 -10.53 -4.88
CA GLN A 237 3.40 -11.70 -4.84
C GLN A 237 2.26 -11.56 -3.85
N GLN A 238 1.05 -11.94 -4.26
CA GLN A 238 -0.17 -11.83 -3.47
C GLN A 238 -0.09 -12.57 -2.14
N GLN A 239 0.45 -13.77 -2.11
CA GLN A 239 0.62 -14.56 -0.88
C GLN A 239 1.48 -13.82 0.15
N PHE A 240 2.56 -13.15 -0.27
CA PHE A 240 3.36 -12.33 0.63
C PHE A 240 2.59 -11.10 1.11
N ARG A 241 1.97 -10.32 0.22
CA ARG A 241 1.19 -9.13 0.59
C ARG A 241 0.08 -9.44 1.60
N LEU A 242 -0.52 -10.63 1.51
CA LEU A 242 -1.51 -11.09 2.49
C LEU A 242 -0.88 -11.41 3.85
N LEU A 243 0.33 -11.97 3.89
CA LEU A 243 0.97 -12.43 5.12
C LEU A 243 1.89 -11.37 5.77
N ALA A 244 2.37 -10.39 5.03
CA ALA A 244 3.38 -9.42 5.45
C ALA A 244 3.01 -8.69 6.74
N ARG A 245 1.78 -8.16 6.84
CA ARG A 245 1.28 -7.54 8.08
C ARG A 245 1.38 -8.47 9.28
N GLY A 246 0.98 -9.74 9.13
CA GLY A 246 1.03 -10.72 10.22
C GLY A 246 2.45 -11.04 10.66
N ILE A 247 3.42 -11.04 9.74
CA ILE A 247 4.85 -11.19 10.06
C ILE A 247 5.31 -10.00 10.90
N VAL A 248 4.98 -8.76 10.51
CA VAL A 248 5.31 -7.54 11.28
C VAL A 248 4.64 -7.55 12.64
N GLU A 249 3.35 -7.90 12.72
CA GLU A 249 2.61 -8.01 13.98
C GLU A 249 3.20 -9.05 14.93
N TRP A 250 3.61 -10.21 14.41
CA TRP A 250 4.22 -11.25 15.20
C TRP A 250 5.58 -10.82 15.78
N MET A 251 6.47 -10.31 14.93
CA MET A 251 7.83 -9.96 15.35
C MET A 251 7.88 -8.75 16.28
N THR A 252 6.88 -7.86 16.24
CA THR A 252 6.81 -6.67 17.10
C THR A 252 5.90 -6.86 18.34
N GLY A 253 5.22 -8.00 18.42
CA GLY A 253 4.18 -8.21 19.43
C GLY A 253 3.02 -7.22 19.32
N GLY A 254 2.80 -6.67 18.14
CA GLY A 254 1.77 -5.66 17.86
C GLY A 254 2.05 -4.29 18.47
N VAL A 255 3.31 -3.97 18.78
CA VAL A 255 3.76 -2.66 19.27
C VAL A 255 4.86 -2.14 18.38
N HIS A 256 4.52 -1.28 17.42
CA HIS A 256 5.50 -0.75 16.48
C HIS A 256 5.16 0.64 15.98
N LEU A 257 6.15 1.32 15.42
CA LEU A 257 5.94 2.51 14.61
C LEU A 257 5.42 2.10 13.24
N GLY A 258 4.64 3.01 12.64
CA GLY A 258 4.03 2.76 11.36
C GLY A 258 2.63 2.14 11.47
N ALA A 259 1.94 2.12 10.34
CA ALA A 259 0.61 1.51 10.20
C ALA A 259 0.32 1.20 8.74
N THR A 260 -0.32 0.07 8.48
CA THR A 260 -0.83 -0.29 7.16
C THR A 260 -2.35 -0.31 7.14
N ARG A 261 -2.95 0.17 6.05
CA ARG A 261 -4.38 0.08 5.75
C ARG A 261 -4.56 -0.24 4.28
N ASN A 262 -5.65 -0.89 3.94
CA ASN A 262 -5.96 -1.24 2.57
C ASN A 262 -6.93 -0.21 1.99
N TYR A 263 -6.48 0.53 0.97
CA TYR A 263 -7.21 1.67 0.39
C TYR A 263 -7.76 1.31 -0.99
N PHE A 264 -8.98 1.77 -1.27
CA PHE A 264 -9.55 1.69 -2.61
C PHE A 264 -10.50 2.86 -2.84
N ALA A 265 -10.21 3.68 -3.84
CA ALA A 265 -11.05 4.77 -4.30
C ALA A 265 -11.11 4.75 -5.83
N VAL A 266 -12.24 5.18 -6.39
CA VAL A 266 -12.47 5.20 -7.84
C VAL A 266 -12.99 6.57 -8.23
N HIS A 267 -12.26 7.23 -9.13
CA HIS A 267 -12.65 8.47 -9.78
C HIS A 267 -13.29 8.14 -11.13
N VAL A 268 -14.39 8.77 -11.44
CA VAL A 268 -15.10 8.64 -12.73
C VAL A 268 -14.97 9.96 -13.45
N ASP A 269 -14.20 9.98 -14.52
CA ASP A 269 -13.94 11.17 -15.32
C ASP A 269 -15.08 11.42 -16.33
N ASP A 270 -15.16 12.63 -16.88
CA ASP A 270 -16.05 13.10 -17.95
C ASP A 270 -17.54 13.07 -17.61
N VAL A 271 -17.89 13.15 -16.33
CA VAL A 271 -19.29 13.15 -15.92
C VAL A 271 -20.00 14.40 -16.44
N PHE A 272 -21.17 14.21 -17.06
CA PHE A 272 -22.00 15.07 -17.89
C PHE A 272 -21.56 15.19 -19.36
N ALA A 273 -20.26 15.08 -19.68
CA ALA A 273 -19.80 15.00 -21.05
C ALA A 273 -20.17 13.66 -21.70
N SER A 274 -19.95 13.54 -22.98
CA SER A 274 -19.94 12.28 -23.72
C SER A 274 -18.50 11.97 -24.12
N ASP A 275 -18.17 10.68 -24.21
CA ASP A 275 -16.91 10.20 -24.81
C ASP A 275 -17.20 9.75 -26.25
N ASP A 276 -16.26 9.96 -27.17
CA ASP A 276 -16.37 9.47 -28.53
C ASP A 276 -16.04 7.98 -28.59
N ARG A 277 -16.76 7.24 -29.44
CA ARG A 277 -16.70 5.78 -29.52
C ARG A 277 -15.57 5.29 -30.41
N TRP A 278 -14.89 4.25 -30.01
CA TRP A 278 -13.97 3.48 -30.85
C TRP A 278 -14.65 2.92 -32.07
N ASN A 279 -14.05 3.15 -33.24
CA ASN A 279 -14.51 2.60 -34.52
C ASN A 279 -13.64 1.43 -34.95
N SER A 280 -14.15 0.22 -34.81
CA SER A 280 -13.44 -1.03 -35.13
C SER A 280 -13.12 -1.21 -36.64
N THR A 281 -13.75 -0.44 -37.52
CA THR A 281 -13.44 -0.47 -38.97
C THR A 281 -12.26 0.46 -39.29
N LEU A 282 -12.20 1.61 -38.62
CA LEU A 282 -11.16 2.61 -38.82
C LEU A 282 -9.95 2.39 -37.90
N ASN A 283 -10.12 1.62 -36.85
CA ASN A 283 -9.14 1.44 -35.77
C ASN A 283 -8.68 2.77 -35.15
N CYS A 284 -9.61 3.67 -34.94
CA CYS A 284 -9.41 4.95 -34.27
C CYS A 284 -10.73 5.45 -33.66
N THR A 285 -10.67 6.50 -32.85
CA THR A 285 -11.84 7.17 -32.28
C THR A 285 -12.16 8.40 -33.07
N PRO A 286 -13.26 8.42 -33.87
CA PRO A 286 -13.68 9.61 -34.59
C PRO A 286 -13.93 10.76 -33.63
N GLY A 287 -13.31 11.91 -33.87
CA GLY A 287 -13.29 13.05 -32.95
C GLY A 287 -11.94 13.29 -32.32
N ASP A 288 -11.16 12.24 -32.15
CA ASP A 288 -9.79 12.35 -31.61
C ASP A 288 -8.79 12.78 -32.68
N VAL A 289 -7.69 13.37 -32.21
CA VAL A 289 -6.62 13.95 -33.05
C VAL A 289 -5.84 12.93 -33.87
N ASP A 290 -5.94 11.64 -33.58
CA ASP A 290 -5.24 10.55 -34.28
C ASP A 290 -6.13 9.80 -35.29
N CYS A 291 -7.43 10.10 -35.36
CA CYS A 291 -8.33 9.54 -36.34
C CYS A 291 -8.25 10.34 -37.65
N ALA A 292 -7.45 9.84 -38.60
CA ALA A 292 -7.10 10.55 -39.80
C ALA A 292 -8.21 10.62 -40.90
N ASP A 293 -9.32 9.89 -40.72
CA ASP A 293 -10.41 9.91 -41.72
C ASP A 293 -11.31 11.15 -41.54
N PRO A 294 -11.28 12.12 -42.47
CA PRO A 294 -12.08 13.34 -42.34
C PRO A 294 -13.60 13.11 -42.48
N ASN A 295 -14.01 11.90 -42.86
CA ASN A 295 -15.43 11.52 -42.98
C ASN A 295 -15.90 10.67 -41.79
N ALA A 296 -15.01 10.37 -40.85
CA ALA A 296 -15.38 9.66 -39.64
C ALA A 296 -16.35 10.51 -38.80
N THR A 297 -17.50 9.96 -38.47
CA THR A 297 -18.51 10.64 -37.67
C THR A 297 -18.41 10.14 -36.23
N PRO A 298 -18.25 11.03 -35.25
CA PRO A 298 -18.32 10.65 -33.84
C PRO A 298 -19.64 9.96 -33.50
N ASP A 299 -19.58 8.92 -32.66
CA ASP A 299 -20.73 8.21 -32.10
C ASP A 299 -20.63 8.28 -30.58
N PRO A 300 -21.30 9.24 -29.91
CA PRO A 300 -21.05 9.53 -28.49
C PRO A 300 -21.58 8.44 -27.57
N ILE A 301 -20.77 8.10 -26.57
CA ILE A 301 -21.16 7.27 -25.42
C ILE A 301 -21.45 8.19 -24.26
N ARG A 302 -22.66 8.14 -23.70
CA ARG A 302 -23.05 8.96 -22.57
C ARG A 302 -23.92 8.17 -21.59
N MET A 303 -23.62 8.27 -20.29
CA MET A 303 -24.50 7.74 -19.23
C MET A 303 -25.94 8.26 -19.37
N ASN A 304 -26.86 7.53 -18.78
CA ASN A 304 -28.27 7.88 -18.68
C ASN A 304 -28.79 7.77 -17.21
N ALA A 305 -30.04 8.15 -16.98
CA ALA A 305 -30.63 8.14 -15.63
C ALA A 305 -30.68 6.74 -14.98
N ALA A 306 -30.78 5.67 -15.77
CA ALA A 306 -30.77 4.31 -15.23
C ALA A 306 -29.37 3.90 -14.74
N ASP A 307 -28.30 4.40 -15.39
CA ASP A 307 -26.92 4.16 -14.94
C ASP A 307 -26.61 4.86 -13.62
N VAL A 308 -27.17 6.07 -13.40
CA VAL A 308 -27.08 6.76 -12.10
C VAL A 308 -27.73 5.94 -10.98
N THR A 309 -28.89 5.34 -11.26
CA THR A 309 -29.57 4.46 -10.30
C THR A 309 -28.73 3.23 -10.02
N PHE A 310 -28.20 2.60 -11.07
CA PHE A 310 -27.32 1.44 -10.92
C PHE A 310 -26.06 1.78 -10.10
N ALA A 311 -25.41 2.90 -10.36
CA ALA A 311 -24.21 3.36 -9.65
C ALA A 311 -24.50 3.55 -8.14
N THR A 312 -25.62 4.21 -7.79
CA THR A 312 -25.98 4.40 -6.37
C THR A 312 -26.32 3.11 -5.65
N ASP A 313 -27.02 2.18 -6.32
CA ASP A 313 -27.32 0.87 -5.77
C ASP A 313 -26.03 0.02 -5.61
N TRP A 314 -25.12 0.12 -6.57
CA TRP A 314 -23.82 -0.53 -6.51
C TRP A 314 -22.97 -0.01 -5.34
N GLN A 315 -22.84 1.33 -5.18
CA GLN A 315 -22.14 1.94 -4.05
C GLN A 315 -22.69 1.44 -2.70
N THR A 316 -24.02 1.36 -2.58
CA THR A 316 -24.67 0.88 -1.36
C THR A 316 -24.32 -0.58 -1.06
N ARG A 317 -24.34 -1.44 -2.08
CA ARG A 317 -23.95 -2.85 -1.92
C ARG A 317 -22.48 -3.02 -1.60
N GLN A 318 -21.62 -2.21 -2.23
CA GLN A 318 -20.18 -2.33 -2.11
C GLN A 318 -19.59 -1.51 -0.95
N GLY A 319 -20.38 -0.65 -0.29
CA GLY A 319 -19.91 0.17 0.85
C GLY A 319 -18.79 1.13 0.49
N VAL A 320 -18.69 1.55 -0.77
CA VAL A 320 -17.72 2.53 -1.28
C VAL A 320 -18.45 3.67 -1.99
N THR A 321 -17.86 4.86 -1.98
CA THR A 321 -18.39 6.04 -2.66
C THR A 321 -17.52 6.37 -3.86
N LEU A 322 -18.13 6.59 -5.03
CA LEU A 322 -17.46 7.04 -6.24
C LEU A 322 -17.19 8.56 -6.17
N ASP A 323 -16.06 8.96 -6.70
CA ASP A 323 -15.69 10.37 -6.89
C ASP A 323 -15.95 10.74 -8.35
N LEU A 324 -16.90 11.64 -8.60
CA LEU A 324 -17.32 12.05 -9.93
C LEU A 324 -16.58 13.32 -10.36
N ALA A 325 -15.71 13.22 -11.34
CA ALA A 325 -15.03 14.35 -11.96
C ALA A 325 -15.91 14.86 -13.11
N TYR A 326 -16.44 16.08 -12.99
CA TYR A 326 -17.51 16.59 -13.86
C TYR A 326 -17.07 17.75 -14.73
N ASN A 327 -17.62 17.79 -15.96
CA ASN A 327 -17.49 18.86 -16.94
C ASN A 327 -18.86 19.48 -17.22
N ALA A 328 -19.10 20.67 -16.68
CA ALA A 328 -20.44 21.27 -16.70
C ALA A 328 -20.94 21.60 -18.13
N VAL A 329 -20.05 21.85 -19.09
CA VAL A 329 -20.44 22.12 -20.48
C VAL A 329 -21.31 21.00 -21.05
N GLY A 330 -21.01 19.73 -20.74
CA GLY A 330 -21.77 18.61 -21.28
C GLY A 330 -23.27 18.67 -20.96
N THR A 331 -23.64 19.08 -19.77
CA THR A 331 -25.07 19.27 -19.44
C THR A 331 -25.62 20.63 -19.93
N VAL A 332 -24.79 21.65 -20.04
CA VAL A 332 -25.22 22.95 -20.56
C VAL A 332 -25.60 22.81 -22.04
N ASP A 333 -24.77 22.20 -22.84
CA ASP A 333 -25.01 21.96 -24.26
C ASP A 333 -26.18 20.98 -24.46
N GLN A 334 -26.19 19.86 -23.71
CA GLN A 334 -27.31 18.91 -23.79
C GLN A 334 -28.68 19.57 -23.51
N ARG A 335 -28.74 20.49 -22.53
CA ARG A 335 -29.98 21.25 -22.26
C ARG A 335 -30.29 22.27 -23.36
N ALA A 336 -29.28 22.90 -23.94
CA ALA A 336 -29.47 23.83 -25.06
C ALA A 336 -30.09 23.11 -26.27
N ASP A 337 -29.58 21.91 -26.59
CA ASP A 337 -30.03 21.12 -27.75
C ASP A 337 -31.37 20.42 -27.50
N ASN A 338 -31.76 20.17 -26.26
CA ASN A 338 -32.96 19.41 -25.90
C ASN A 338 -34.01 20.22 -25.11
N ASN A 339 -34.24 21.48 -25.50
CA ASN A 339 -35.29 22.34 -24.91
C ASN A 339 -35.22 22.45 -23.40
N GLY A 340 -34.03 22.46 -22.81
CA GLY A 340 -33.78 22.59 -21.39
C GLY A 340 -33.77 21.26 -20.61
N VAL A 341 -33.88 20.11 -21.28
CA VAL A 341 -33.96 18.79 -20.65
C VAL A 341 -32.61 18.07 -20.75
N ASP A 342 -32.12 17.59 -19.61
CA ASP A 342 -31.02 16.60 -19.51
C ASP A 342 -31.32 15.59 -18.41
N LEU A 343 -31.85 14.44 -18.78
CA LEU A 343 -32.28 13.39 -17.85
C LEU A 343 -31.13 12.79 -17.04
N LEU A 344 -29.90 12.74 -17.60
CA LEU A 344 -28.72 12.32 -16.85
C LEU A 344 -28.40 13.32 -15.73
N ALA A 345 -28.30 14.59 -16.08
CA ALA A 345 -27.99 15.63 -15.10
C ALA A 345 -29.09 15.73 -14.02
N ASP A 346 -30.37 15.64 -14.39
CA ASP A 346 -31.47 15.64 -13.44
C ASP A 346 -31.37 14.46 -12.45
N ALA A 347 -31.04 13.26 -12.93
CA ALA A 347 -30.85 12.09 -12.08
C ALA A 347 -29.64 12.22 -11.13
N LEU A 348 -28.49 12.69 -11.65
CA LEU A 348 -27.29 12.94 -10.85
C LEU A 348 -27.51 14.02 -9.79
N LEU A 349 -28.16 15.14 -10.16
CA LEU A 349 -28.47 16.24 -9.23
C LEU A 349 -29.46 15.82 -8.14
N ALA A 350 -30.45 14.96 -8.47
CA ALA A 350 -31.35 14.38 -7.48
C ALA A 350 -30.63 13.49 -6.45
N LYS A 351 -29.53 12.85 -6.83
CA LYS A 351 -28.72 11.94 -5.99
C LYS A 351 -27.35 12.51 -5.61
N LYS A 352 -27.12 13.80 -5.82
CA LYS A 352 -25.81 14.46 -5.69
C LYS A 352 -25.08 14.22 -4.37
N THR A 353 -25.79 14.06 -3.26
CA THR A 353 -25.21 13.79 -1.92
C THR A 353 -24.74 12.36 -1.71
N GLN A 354 -25.03 11.45 -2.65
CA GLN A 354 -24.56 10.07 -2.61
C GLN A 354 -23.20 9.88 -3.28
N PHE A 355 -22.68 10.92 -3.94
CA PHE A 355 -21.38 10.93 -4.62
C PHE A 355 -20.48 11.99 -4.01
N ARG A 356 -19.17 11.85 -4.21
CA ARG A 356 -18.19 12.92 -4.04
C ARG A 356 -17.95 13.56 -5.40
N TRP A 357 -17.70 14.86 -5.44
CA TRP A 357 -17.58 15.61 -6.69
C TRP A 357 -16.24 16.29 -6.78
N ILE A 358 -15.58 16.17 -7.95
CA ILE A 358 -14.29 16.77 -8.27
C ILE A 358 -14.48 17.69 -9.48
N ASN A 359 -13.87 18.86 -9.48
CA ASN A 359 -13.83 19.74 -10.63
C ASN A 359 -12.96 19.11 -11.73
N HIS A 360 -13.52 18.93 -12.96
CA HIS A 360 -12.80 18.36 -14.09
C HIS A 360 -12.61 19.36 -15.25
N THR A 361 -12.58 20.67 -14.94
CA THR A 361 -12.62 21.77 -15.90
C THR A 361 -13.97 21.90 -16.62
N TYR A 362 -14.24 23.06 -17.24
CA TYR A 362 -15.57 23.34 -17.78
C TYR A 362 -15.83 22.62 -19.10
N THR A 363 -14.90 22.79 -20.07
CA THR A 363 -15.02 22.23 -21.41
C THR A 363 -14.15 21.00 -21.65
N HIS A 364 -13.44 20.51 -20.63
CA HIS A 364 -12.44 19.47 -20.77
C HIS A 364 -11.25 19.86 -21.66
N ALA A 365 -10.98 21.17 -21.83
CA ALA A 365 -9.93 21.65 -22.71
C ALA A 365 -8.53 21.14 -22.30
N PHE A 366 -7.68 20.87 -23.28
CA PHE A 366 -6.25 20.58 -23.02
C PHE A 366 -5.53 21.84 -22.54
N LEU A 367 -5.04 21.83 -21.30
CA LEU A 367 -4.49 23.01 -20.61
C LEU A 367 -2.96 23.11 -20.69
N GLY A 368 -2.31 22.29 -21.49
CA GLY A 368 -0.86 22.27 -21.70
C GLY A 368 -0.38 23.34 -22.68
N CYS A 369 0.37 22.93 -23.67
CA CYS A 369 0.66 23.76 -24.83
C CYS A 369 -0.51 23.75 -25.83
N VAL A 370 -0.56 24.74 -26.72
CA VAL A 370 -1.46 24.67 -27.87
C VAL A 370 -1.02 23.52 -28.77
N GLN A 371 -1.90 22.55 -28.98
CA GLN A 371 -1.58 21.33 -29.74
C GLN A 371 -1.62 21.62 -31.24
N ASN A 372 -0.56 21.22 -31.92
CA ASN A 372 -0.57 21.09 -33.40
C ASN A 372 -1.01 19.66 -33.75
N ILE A 373 -2.27 19.51 -34.09
CA ILE A 373 -2.93 18.25 -34.43
C ILE A 373 -2.81 17.90 -35.94
N THR A 374 -2.10 18.73 -36.73
CA THR A 374 -1.85 18.42 -38.14
C THR A 374 -0.75 17.37 -38.32
N VAL A 375 -0.13 16.94 -37.25
CA VAL A 375 0.91 15.90 -37.19
C VAL A 375 0.56 14.85 -36.16
N VAL A 376 0.84 13.59 -36.44
CA VAL A 376 0.64 12.45 -35.54
C VAL A 376 1.99 11.82 -35.20
N PRO A 377 2.33 11.64 -33.94
CA PRO A 377 1.64 12.20 -32.77
C PRO A 377 1.70 13.72 -32.74
N TRP A 378 0.71 14.34 -32.11
CA TRP A 378 0.62 15.81 -32.03
C TRP A 378 1.89 16.41 -31.39
N LYS A 379 2.14 17.69 -31.66
CA LYS A 379 3.25 18.44 -31.05
C LYS A 379 2.77 19.78 -30.51
N CYS A 380 3.55 20.36 -29.60
CA CYS A 380 3.28 21.74 -29.17
C CYS A 380 3.50 22.72 -30.34
N ASP A 381 2.56 23.62 -30.56
CA ASP A 381 2.70 24.78 -31.41
C ASP A 381 3.79 25.72 -30.85
N THR A 382 4.37 26.51 -31.75
CA THR A 382 5.39 27.50 -31.41
C THR A 382 4.99 28.92 -31.78
N ASN A 383 5.42 29.86 -30.98
CA ASN A 383 5.34 31.30 -31.30
C ASN A 383 6.34 31.63 -32.43
N ALA A 384 6.20 32.82 -33.02
CA ALA A 384 7.09 33.30 -34.06
C ALA A 384 8.58 33.37 -33.69
N ASN A 385 8.88 33.43 -32.41
CA ASN A 385 10.24 33.41 -31.83
C ASN A 385 10.76 31.97 -31.51
N GLY A 386 10.02 30.93 -31.88
CA GLY A 386 10.39 29.54 -31.64
C GLY A 386 10.13 28.99 -30.25
N THR A 387 9.54 29.78 -29.33
CA THR A 387 9.15 29.29 -28.00
C THR A 387 7.82 28.55 -28.06
N THR A 388 7.62 27.58 -27.15
CA THR A 388 6.34 26.86 -27.01
C THR A 388 5.18 27.82 -26.77
N LYS A 389 4.09 27.61 -27.51
CA LYS A 389 2.85 28.37 -27.33
C LYS A 389 2.02 27.70 -26.26
N TRP A 390 1.98 28.31 -25.07
CA TRP A 390 1.26 27.79 -23.92
C TRP A 390 -0.19 28.27 -23.89
N VAL A 391 -1.09 27.44 -23.35
CA VAL A 391 -2.44 27.89 -23.00
C VAL A 391 -2.33 28.99 -21.96
N PRO A 392 -3.01 30.14 -22.14
CA PRO A 392 -2.86 31.30 -21.27
C PRO A 392 -3.42 31.08 -19.86
N LEU A 393 -2.86 31.81 -18.89
CA LEU A 393 -3.32 31.79 -17.50
C LEU A 393 -4.84 32.08 -17.37
N ALA A 394 -5.33 33.01 -18.17
CA ALA A 394 -6.75 33.41 -18.14
C ALA A 394 -7.67 32.26 -18.53
N ASP A 395 -7.30 31.48 -19.56
CA ASP A 395 -8.10 30.38 -20.07
C ASP A 395 -8.12 29.23 -19.06
N ILE A 396 -6.95 28.84 -18.51
CA ILE A 396 -6.87 27.83 -17.44
C ILE A 396 -7.73 28.23 -16.22
N SER A 397 -7.61 29.50 -15.79
CA SER A 397 -8.38 29.98 -14.64
C SER A 397 -9.88 30.03 -14.93
N THR A 398 -10.28 30.33 -16.16
CA THR A 398 -11.69 30.36 -16.58
C THR A 398 -12.28 28.95 -16.58
N GLU A 399 -11.58 27.97 -17.14
CA GLU A 399 -11.98 26.57 -17.13
C GLU A 399 -12.27 26.06 -15.72
N ILE A 400 -11.37 26.33 -14.76
CA ILE A 400 -11.55 25.92 -13.38
C ILE A 400 -12.69 26.67 -12.69
N ALA A 401 -12.73 27.99 -12.84
CA ALA A 401 -13.68 28.86 -12.13
C ALA A 401 -15.11 28.70 -12.65
N GLN A 402 -15.29 28.57 -13.95
CA GLN A 402 -16.61 28.44 -14.59
C GLN A 402 -17.26 27.11 -14.19
N ASN A 403 -16.50 26.02 -14.25
CA ASN A 403 -16.98 24.70 -13.81
C ASN A 403 -17.40 24.71 -12.33
N ARG A 404 -16.53 25.25 -11.47
CA ARG A 404 -16.84 25.41 -10.03
C ARG A 404 -18.11 26.25 -9.81
N THR A 405 -18.27 27.36 -10.50
CA THR A 405 -19.42 28.26 -10.39
C THR A 405 -20.71 27.53 -10.76
N TRP A 406 -20.68 26.77 -11.84
CA TRP A 406 -21.81 25.96 -12.23
C TRP A 406 -22.15 24.91 -11.16
N GLY A 407 -21.16 24.16 -10.68
CA GLY A 407 -21.39 23.13 -9.67
C GLY A 407 -21.95 23.69 -8.36
N GLN A 408 -21.48 24.88 -7.93
CA GLN A 408 -22.03 25.58 -6.77
C GLN A 408 -23.49 26.00 -7.00
N SER A 409 -23.84 26.54 -8.17
CA SER A 409 -25.21 26.90 -8.52
C SER A 409 -26.14 25.70 -8.65
N ALA A 410 -25.63 24.56 -9.06
CA ALA A 410 -26.33 23.27 -9.08
C ALA A 410 -26.45 22.65 -7.65
N GLY A 411 -25.76 23.21 -6.67
CA GLY A 411 -25.75 22.76 -5.27
C GLY A 411 -25.01 21.43 -5.10
N LEU A 412 -23.98 21.17 -5.87
CA LEU A 412 -23.08 20.00 -5.68
C LEU A 412 -22.29 20.16 -4.38
N PRO A 413 -22.09 19.09 -3.58
CA PRO A 413 -21.28 19.13 -2.36
C PRO A 413 -19.78 19.11 -2.70
N LEU A 414 -19.30 20.18 -3.34
CA LEU A 414 -17.94 20.30 -3.84
C LEU A 414 -16.91 20.48 -2.72
N ASN A 415 -15.76 19.84 -2.88
CA ASN A 415 -14.52 20.33 -2.27
C ASN A 415 -13.78 21.20 -3.29
N ASN A 416 -13.86 22.52 -3.09
CA ASN A 416 -13.29 23.50 -4.03
C ASN A 416 -11.76 23.45 -4.14
N LYS A 417 -11.09 22.59 -3.39
CA LYS A 417 -9.64 22.41 -3.43
C LYS A 417 -9.18 21.30 -4.38
N GLU A 418 -10.10 20.48 -4.86
CA GLU A 418 -9.84 19.32 -5.69
C GLU A 418 -10.05 19.64 -7.18
N LEU A 419 -9.08 19.26 -8.00
CA LEU A 419 -9.11 19.41 -9.45
C LEU A 419 -8.51 18.17 -10.13
N VAL A 420 -9.14 17.71 -11.16
CA VAL A 420 -8.55 16.86 -12.22
C VAL A 420 -8.68 17.65 -13.49
N THR A 421 -7.59 17.88 -14.23
CA THR A 421 -7.67 18.54 -15.53
C THR A 421 -7.98 17.51 -16.62
N GLY A 422 -8.70 17.91 -17.68
CA GLY A 422 -8.93 17.05 -18.84
C GLY A 422 -7.62 16.43 -19.33
N GLU A 423 -7.58 15.11 -19.57
CA GLU A 423 -6.39 14.34 -19.96
C GLU A 423 -5.19 14.47 -19.01
N HIS A 424 -5.39 14.90 -17.75
CA HIS A 424 -4.33 15.34 -16.82
C HIS A 424 -3.45 16.45 -17.43
N SER A 425 -3.99 17.24 -18.31
CA SER A 425 -3.28 18.27 -19.09
C SER A 425 -2.82 19.44 -18.23
N GLY A 426 -1.92 20.24 -18.79
CA GLY A 426 -1.22 21.29 -18.06
C GLY A 426 0.05 20.78 -17.38
N MET A 427 0.09 19.54 -16.93
CA MET A 427 1.30 18.85 -16.51
C MET A 427 2.08 18.31 -17.72
N LYS A 428 3.34 17.93 -17.53
CA LYS A 428 4.17 17.38 -18.60
C LYS A 428 3.56 16.10 -19.20
N VAL A 429 3.67 15.94 -20.52
CA VAL A 429 3.26 14.76 -21.28
C VAL A 429 4.40 14.41 -22.26
N LEU A 430 5.18 13.38 -21.93
CA LEU A 430 6.33 12.97 -22.73
C LEU A 430 5.87 12.14 -23.95
N PRO A 431 6.55 12.27 -25.09
CA PRO A 431 7.63 13.24 -25.41
C PRO A 431 7.11 14.59 -25.89
N GLN A 432 5.82 14.79 -26.10
CA GLN A 432 5.22 15.94 -26.79
C GLN A 432 5.36 17.25 -26.02
N GLN A 433 5.14 17.20 -24.71
CA GLN A 433 5.26 18.35 -23.78
C GLN A 433 6.17 17.99 -22.61
N PRO A 434 7.48 18.29 -22.67
CA PRO A 434 8.47 17.81 -21.68
C PRO A 434 8.43 18.55 -20.34
N VAL A 435 7.70 19.67 -20.24
CA VAL A 435 7.58 20.48 -19.02
C VAL A 435 6.11 20.87 -18.79
N ASP A 436 5.77 21.16 -17.53
CA ASP A 436 4.44 21.69 -17.18
C ASP A 436 4.19 23.05 -17.86
N ASN A 437 2.92 23.37 -18.12
CA ASN A 437 2.55 24.72 -18.52
C ASN A 437 2.94 25.70 -17.40
N PRO A 438 3.80 26.71 -17.68
CA PRO A 438 4.28 27.67 -16.66
C PRO A 438 3.15 28.49 -16.02
N ASN A 439 1.98 28.57 -16.65
CA ASN A 439 0.80 29.25 -16.11
C ASN A 439 -0.01 28.40 -15.12
N LEU A 440 0.16 27.08 -15.11
CA LEU A 440 -0.70 26.18 -14.34
C LEU A 440 -0.59 26.43 -12.84
N ALA A 441 0.62 26.53 -12.27
CA ALA A 441 0.82 26.77 -10.84
C ALA A 441 0.13 28.07 -10.35
N THR A 442 0.17 29.11 -11.17
CA THR A 442 -0.50 30.39 -10.87
C THR A 442 -2.03 30.25 -10.95
N ALA A 443 -2.55 29.53 -11.97
CA ALA A 443 -3.98 29.25 -12.10
C ALA A 443 -4.53 28.46 -10.90
N LEU A 444 -3.80 27.43 -10.45
CA LEU A 444 -4.14 26.65 -9.25
C LEU A 444 -4.21 27.54 -8.01
N SER A 445 -3.24 28.45 -7.84
CA SER A 445 -3.19 29.40 -6.72
C SER A 445 -4.40 30.36 -6.74
N LEU A 446 -4.70 30.95 -7.90
CA LEU A 446 -5.83 31.88 -8.05
C LEU A 446 -7.19 31.22 -7.77
N ASN A 447 -7.28 29.92 -8.04
CA ASN A 447 -8.49 29.14 -7.83
C ASN A 447 -8.55 28.39 -6.49
N GLY A 448 -7.51 28.48 -5.64
CA GLY A 448 -7.46 27.83 -4.34
C GLY A 448 -7.36 26.30 -4.40
N ILE A 449 -6.82 25.77 -5.49
CA ILE A 449 -6.62 24.33 -5.68
C ILE A 449 -5.40 23.88 -4.89
N THR A 450 -5.56 22.86 -4.05
CA THR A 450 -4.48 22.27 -3.24
C THR A 450 -4.30 20.77 -3.47
N SER A 451 -5.21 20.13 -4.22
CA SER A 451 -5.12 18.71 -4.62
C SER A 451 -5.39 18.59 -6.12
N LEU A 452 -4.41 18.07 -6.87
CA LEU A 452 -4.48 17.94 -8.33
C LEU A 452 -4.30 16.46 -8.72
N GLY A 453 -5.32 15.88 -9.34
CA GLY A 453 -5.21 14.53 -9.90
C GLY A 453 -4.16 14.47 -11.01
N SER A 454 -3.30 13.46 -10.98
CA SER A 454 -2.29 13.18 -12.01
C SER A 454 -2.32 11.71 -12.41
N ASP A 455 -1.69 11.37 -13.52
CA ASP A 455 -1.62 10.01 -14.01
C ASP A 455 -0.40 9.28 -13.43
N ASN A 456 -0.65 8.18 -12.70
CA ASN A 456 0.41 7.37 -12.09
C ASN A 456 1.34 6.72 -13.12
N SER A 457 0.85 6.42 -14.32
CA SER A 457 1.65 5.83 -15.39
C SER A 457 2.70 6.80 -15.93
N ARG A 458 2.45 8.12 -15.80
CA ARG A 458 3.35 9.20 -16.23
C ARG A 458 4.21 9.74 -15.09
N GLU A 459 3.61 9.93 -13.90
CA GLU A 459 4.26 10.48 -12.71
C GLU A 459 3.81 9.71 -11.45
N PRO A 460 4.50 8.61 -11.08
CA PRO A 460 4.07 7.77 -9.97
C PRO A 460 4.30 8.40 -8.60
N ALA A 461 5.20 9.39 -8.48
CA ALA A 461 5.47 10.07 -7.23
C ALA A 461 4.61 11.33 -7.07
N GLN A 462 4.07 11.54 -5.85
CA GLN A 462 3.47 12.81 -5.48
C GLN A 462 4.49 13.94 -5.56
N ARG A 463 4.12 15.08 -6.13
CA ARG A 463 4.96 16.28 -6.14
C ARG A 463 4.16 17.53 -5.85
N GLN A 464 4.88 18.60 -5.50
CA GLN A 464 4.32 19.93 -5.34
C GLN A 464 4.26 20.65 -6.69
N LEU A 465 3.11 21.24 -7.01
CA LEU A 465 2.90 22.11 -8.17
C LEU A 465 2.20 23.41 -7.72
N GLY A 466 2.96 24.48 -7.57
CA GLY A 466 2.44 25.68 -6.94
C GLY A 466 1.88 25.37 -5.54
N PRO A 467 0.63 25.72 -5.23
CA PRO A 467 -0.01 25.41 -3.95
C PRO A 467 -0.51 23.95 -3.85
N ALA A 468 -0.63 23.23 -4.98
CA ALA A 468 -1.24 21.92 -5.01
C ALA A 468 -0.22 20.79 -4.86
N LEU A 469 -0.63 19.72 -4.17
CA LEU A 469 0.00 18.40 -4.22
C LEU A 469 -0.65 17.58 -5.32
N THR A 470 0.15 16.90 -6.14
CA THR A 470 -0.39 15.93 -7.10
C THR A 470 -0.89 14.68 -6.37
N VAL A 471 -1.95 14.08 -6.89
CA VAL A 471 -2.49 12.80 -6.44
C VAL A 471 -2.42 11.85 -7.65
N PRO A 472 -1.37 11.03 -7.75
CA PRO A 472 -1.25 10.06 -8.83
C PRO A 472 -2.40 9.06 -8.79
N ARG A 473 -3.07 8.83 -9.93
CA ARG A 473 -4.22 7.95 -10.08
C ARG A 473 -3.84 6.76 -10.96
N TYR A 474 -4.21 5.56 -10.59
CA TYR A 474 -4.01 4.37 -11.40
C TYR A 474 -5.06 4.29 -12.51
N PRO A 475 -4.69 4.26 -13.80
CA PRO A 475 -5.65 3.94 -14.83
C PRO A 475 -6.14 2.50 -14.67
N VAL A 476 -7.44 2.28 -14.80
CA VAL A 476 -7.99 0.95 -15.08
C VAL A 476 -8.03 0.81 -16.59
N ASN A 477 -7.44 -0.24 -17.13
CA ASN A 477 -7.28 -0.42 -18.58
C ASN A 477 -8.61 -0.88 -19.23
N VAL A 478 -9.68 -0.13 -18.90
CA VAL A 478 -10.98 -0.11 -19.57
C VAL A 478 -11.07 1.23 -20.29
N PHE A 479 -11.05 1.22 -21.61
CA PHE A 479 -10.84 2.42 -22.42
C PHE A 479 -12.03 3.37 -22.36
N TYR A 480 -11.75 4.68 -22.38
CA TYR A 480 -12.77 5.73 -22.31
C TYR A 480 -13.73 5.72 -23.50
N ASN A 481 -13.26 5.28 -24.66
CA ASN A 481 -13.95 5.22 -25.92
C ASN A 481 -14.70 3.90 -26.18
N ALA A 482 -14.83 3.05 -25.14
CA ALA A 482 -15.54 1.79 -25.22
C ALA A 482 -16.74 1.75 -24.24
N GLY A 483 -17.95 1.59 -24.77
CA GLY A 483 -19.17 1.31 -24.00
C GLY A 483 -19.51 -0.18 -23.96
N ARG A 484 -19.00 -0.95 -24.94
CA ARG A 484 -19.32 -2.37 -25.13
C ARG A 484 -18.08 -3.24 -25.03
N ALA A 485 -18.27 -4.46 -24.55
CA ALA A 485 -17.19 -5.43 -24.38
C ALA A 485 -16.47 -5.76 -25.71
N ALA A 486 -17.21 -5.79 -26.82
CA ALA A 486 -16.63 -6.04 -28.13
C ALA A 486 -15.72 -4.89 -28.61
N GLU A 487 -16.08 -3.64 -28.34
CA GLU A 487 -15.28 -2.45 -28.65
C GLU A 487 -13.99 -2.44 -27.84
N GLN A 488 -14.10 -2.69 -26.53
CA GLN A 488 -12.97 -2.82 -25.64
C GLN A 488 -11.96 -3.89 -26.08
N VAL A 489 -12.45 -5.06 -26.53
CA VAL A 489 -11.59 -6.14 -27.00
C VAL A 489 -10.97 -5.82 -28.34
N ASP A 490 -11.70 -5.14 -29.22
CA ASP A 490 -11.22 -4.76 -30.55
C ASP A 490 -10.05 -3.77 -30.45
N GLU A 491 -10.22 -2.70 -29.67
CA GLU A 491 -9.16 -1.74 -29.40
C GLU A 491 -7.98 -2.36 -28.64
N TYR A 492 -8.25 -3.23 -27.65
CA TYR A 492 -7.21 -3.97 -26.94
C TYR A 492 -6.38 -4.82 -27.89
N ASN A 493 -7.02 -5.51 -28.86
CA ASN A 493 -6.35 -6.25 -29.89
C ASN A 493 -5.54 -5.32 -30.79
N TRP A 494 -6.09 -4.16 -31.19
CA TRP A 494 -5.37 -3.17 -31.98
C TRP A 494 -4.06 -2.71 -31.32
N ILE A 495 -4.10 -2.41 -30.03
CA ILE A 495 -2.94 -1.93 -29.27
C ILE A 495 -1.93 -3.05 -28.99
N TYR A 496 -2.40 -4.22 -28.51
CA TYR A 496 -1.54 -5.27 -27.97
C TYR A 496 -1.28 -6.45 -28.89
N THR A 497 -1.68 -6.38 -30.17
CA THR A 497 -1.37 -7.42 -31.15
C THR A 497 -0.31 -6.95 -32.15
N LYS A 498 0.51 -7.88 -32.58
CA LYS A 498 1.56 -7.61 -33.58
C LYS A 498 0.96 -7.21 -34.92
N ARG A 499 1.66 -6.37 -35.72
CA ARG A 499 1.27 -5.98 -37.08
C ARG A 499 1.00 -7.20 -37.99
N ALA A 500 1.83 -8.23 -37.88
CA ALA A 500 1.65 -9.47 -38.61
C ALA A 500 0.36 -10.24 -38.29
N GLN A 501 -0.30 -9.88 -37.19
CA GLN A 501 -1.54 -10.49 -36.70
C GLN A 501 -2.74 -9.51 -36.78
N GLY A 502 -2.56 -8.36 -37.41
CA GLY A 502 -3.62 -7.36 -37.63
C GLY A 502 -3.66 -6.22 -36.65
N GLY A 503 -2.73 -6.14 -35.68
CA GLY A 503 -2.63 -5.03 -34.73
C GLY A 503 -1.85 -3.82 -35.25
N SER A 504 -1.84 -2.73 -34.48
CA SER A 504 -1.11 -1.49 -34.79
C SER A 504 0.41 -1.66 -34.76
N GLY A 505 0.92 -2.62 -33.99
CA GLY A 505 2.32 -2.80 -33.69
C GLY A 505 2.85 -1.91 -32.56
N ILE A 506 2.00 -1.17 -31.84
CA ILE A 506 2.39 -0.37 -30.67
C ILE A 506 3.18 -1.23 -29.68
N CYS A 507 2.74 -2.46 -29.41
CA CYS A 507 3.44 -3.38 -28.52
C CYS A 507 4.80 -3.83 -29.05
N GLU A 508 5.00 -3.86 -30.39
CA GLU A 508 6.29 -4.19 -30.99
C GLU A 508 7.26 -2.99 -30.94
N ASP A 509 6.73 -1.78 -31.08
CA ASP A 509 7.51 -0.54 -31.08
C ASP A 509 7.94 -0.12 -29.66
N ASN A 510 7.22 -0.58 -28.63
CA ASN A 510 7.44 -0.23 -27.21
C ASN A 510 7.67 -1.44 -26.31
N PRO A 511 8.63 -2.33 -26.61
CA PRO A 511 8.81 -3.59 -25.87
C PRO A 511 9.28 -3.40 -24.43
N ALA A 512 9.73 -2.20 -24.06
CA ALA A 512 10.12 -1.87 -22.70
C ALA A 512 8.92 -1.60 -21.76
N THR A 513 7.76 -1.27 -22.33
CA THR A 513 6.57 -0.87 -21.56
C THR A 513 5.32 -1.67 -21.92
N THR A 514 5.37 -2.48 -22.99
CA THR A 514 4.23 -3.26 -23.47
C THR A 514 4.67 -4.65 -23.91
N THR A 515 3.82 -5.65 -23.64
CA THR A 515 4.01 -7.02 -24.10
C THR A 515 2.93 -7.37 -25.13
N CYS A 516 3.34 -7.83 -26.30
CA CYS A 516 2.38 -8.26 -27.32
C CYS A 516 1.66 -9.54 -26.87
N LEU A 517 0.36 -9.60 -27.15
CA LEU A 517 -0.40 -10.85 -27.04
C LEU A 517 0.16 -11.90 -28.00
N PRO A 518 0.13 -13.19 -27.62
CA PRO A 518 0.53 -14.27 -28.51
C PRO A 518 -0.43 -14.42 -29.71
N ALA A 519 -1.70 -14.07 -29.52
CA ALA A 519 -2.75 -14.01 -30.54
C ALA A 519 -3.83 -13.02 -30.13
N PRO A 520 -4.61 -12.45 -31.10
CA PRO A 520 -5.75 -11.60 -30.78
C PRO A 520 -6.75 -12.31 -29.86
N LEU A 521 -7.33 -11.56 -28.93
CA LEU A 521 -8.41 -12.05 -28.07
C LEU A 521 -9.68 -12.24 -28.89
N ASN A 522 -10.51 -13.19 -28.46
CA ASN A 522 -11.84 -13.38 -29.04
C ASN A 522 -12.73 -12.19 -28.67
N THR A 523 -13.32 -11.50 -29.63
CA THR A 523 -14.14 -10.29 -29.42
C THR A 523 -15.38 -10.53 -28.58
N ALA A 524 -15.91 -11.76 -28.53
CA ALA A 524 -17.10 -12.08 -27.75
C ALA A 524 -16.77 -12.46 -26.28
N THR A 525 -15.60 -13.02 -26.00
CA THR A 525 -15.28 -13.55 -24.66
C THR A 525 -14.03 -12.91 -24.05
N GLY A 526 -13.16 -12.30 -24.84
CA GLY A 526 -11.85 -11.80 -24.40
C GLY A 526 -11.93 -10.75 -23.30
N TYR A 527 -13.02 -10.00 -23.22
CA TYR A 527 -13.24 -9.08 -22.12
C TYR A 527 -13.38 -9.82 -20.80
N ALA A 528 -14.31 -10.77 -20.71
CA ALA A 528 -14.56 -11.53 -19.48
C ALA A 528 -13.44 -12.52 -19.16
N ASP A 529 -12.83 -13.15 -20.18
CA ASP A 529 -11.85 -14.24 -20.00
C ASP A 529 -10.43 -13.72 -19.74
N ARG A 530 -10.10 -12.50 -20.20
CA ARG A 530 -8.74 -11.96 -20.10
C ARG A 530 -8.66 -10.58 -19.47
N ILE A 531 -9.40 -9.57 -19.98
CA ILE A 531 -9.23 -8.18 -19.53
C ILE A 531 -9.71 -8.01 -18.09
N VAL A 532 -10.92 -8.47 -17.77
CA VAL A 532 -11.46 -8.38 -16.39
C VAL A 532 -10.56 -9.07 -15.36
N PRO A 533 -10.12 -10.33 -15.55
CA PRO A 533 -9.21 -10.96 -14.59
C PRO A 533 -7.87 -10.23 -14.43
N LEU A 534 -7.30 -9.71 -15.52
CA LEU A 534 -6.04 -8.98 -15.49
C LEU A 534 -6.15 -7.67 -14.70
N GLU A 535 -7.13 -6.85 -15.05
CA GLU A 535 -7.36 -5.55 -14.38
C GLU A 535 -7.79 -5.73 -12.91
N THR A 536 -8.60 -6.75 -12.62
CA THR A 536 -8.95 -7.13 -11.24
C THR A 536 -7.70 -7.46 -10.43
N ARG A 537 -6.78 -8.27 -10.98
CA ARG A 537 -5.55 -8.65 -10.30
C ARG A 537 -4.65 -7.44 -10.06
N ALA A 538 -4.47 -6.58 -11.05
CA ALA A 538 -3.67 -5.36 -10.92
C ALA A 538 -4.22 -4.43 -9.84
N ALA A 539 -5.51 -4.10 -9.89
CA ALA A 539 -6.15 -3.21 -8.93
C ALA A 539 -6.23 -3.82 -7.52
N LEU A 540 -6.48 -5.13 -7.40
CA LEU A 540 -6.41 -5.85 -6.11
C LEU A 540 -4.98 -5.81 -5.56
N GLY A 541 -3.97 -5.95 -6.40
CA GLY A 541 -2.56 -5.82 -6.03
C GLY A 541 -2.25 -4.45 -5.42
N HIS A 542 -2.74 -3.35 -6.00
CA HIS A 542 -2.61 -2.00 -5.45
C HIS A 542 -3.28 -1.89 -4.07
N LEU A 543 -4.50 -2.42 -3.93
CA LEU A 543 -5.23 -2.44 -2.67
C LEU A 543 -4.47 -3.23 -1.59
N LEU A 544 -3.93 -4.41 -1.92
CA LEU A 544 -3.18 -5.26 -1.00
C LEU A 544 -1.84 -4.66 -0.58
N SER A 545 -1.21 -3.84 -1.43
CA SER A 545 0.02 -3.12 -1.09
C SER A 545 -0.20 -1.95 -0.10
N GLY A 546 -1.48 -1.63 0.20
CA GLY A 546 -1.80 -0.49 1.07
C GLY A 546 -1.50 0.87 0.44
N ASP A 547 -1.38 0.96 -0.89
CA ASP A 547 -1.21 2.23 -1.59
C ASP A 547 -2.53 3.02 -1.56
N PRO A 548 -2.55 4.27 -1.07
CA PRO A 548 -3.76 5.07 -0.99
C PRO A 548 -4.19 5.68 -2.32
N LYS A 549 -3.40 5.59 -3.38
CA LYS A 549 -3.69 6.18 -4.70
C LYS A 549 -5.00 5.66 -5.26
N PRO A 550 -5.86 6.53 -5.82
CA PRO A 550 -7.13 6.12 -6.38
C PRO A 550 -6.98 5.53 -7.77
N HIS A 551 -7.93 4.71 -8.18
CA HIS A 551 -8.08 4.29 -9.58
C HIS A 551 -8.98 5.27 -10.33
N PHE A 552 -8.85 5.38 -11.66
CA PHE A 552 -9.78 6.15 -12.47
C PHE A 552 -10.29 5.37 -13.68
N ILE A 553 -11.51 5.68 -14.03
CA ILE A 553 -12.30 5.19 -15.15
C ILE A 553 -13.06 6.39 -15.75
N HIS A 554 -13.79 6.18 -16.83
CA HIS A 554 -14.59 7.23 -17.46
C HIS A 554 -16.09 6.93 -17.39
N GLN A 555 -16.92 7.93 -17.62
CA GLN A 555 -18.37 7.78 -17.57
C GLN A 555 -18.91 6.75 -18.56
N SER A 556 -18.26 6.63 -19.75
CA SER A 556 -18.55 5.62 -20.77
C SER A 556 -18.50 4.17 -20.25
N ASN A 557 -17.60 3.90 -19.30
CA ASN A 557 -17.43 2.58 -18.71
C ASN A 557 -18.55 2.20 -17.73
N LEU A 558 -19.43 3.14 -17.37
CA LEU A 558 -20.56 2.92 -16.46
C LEU A 558 -21.90 2.75 -17.17
N THR A 559 -21.94 2.88 -18.50
CA THR A 559 -23.16 2.76 -19.34
C THR A 559 -23.05 1.56 -20.30
N GLU A 560 -24.06 1.33 -21.09
CA GLU A 560 -24.19 0.22 -22.05
C GLU A 560 -23.90 -1.14 -21.40
N ASP A 561 -22.75 -1.78 -21.69
CA ASP A 561 -22.33 -3.04 -21.07
C ASP A 561 -21.75 -2.87 -19.66
N ARG A 562 -21.55 -1.61 -19.20
CA ARG A 562 -21.08 -1.29 -17.84
C ARG A 562 -19.75 -1.95 -17.51
N LEU A 563 -18.79 -1.74 -18.36
CA LEU A 563 -17.48 -2.42 -18.38
C LEU A 563 -16.68 -2.31 -17.08
N ALA A 564 -16.78 -1.19 -16.34
CA ALA A 564 -16.02 -1.02 -15.11
C ALA A 564 -16.47 -1.97 -13.99
N TYR A 565 -17.77 -2.26 -13.87
CA TYR A 565 -18.28 -2.98 -12.70
C TYR A 565 -17.79 -4.41 -12.55
N PRO A 566 -17.59 -5.23 -13.60
CA PRO A 566 -16.97 -6.54 -13.45
C PRO A 566 -15.58 -6.48 -12.79
N VAL A 567 -14.75 -5.51 -13.17
CA VAL A 567 -13.42 -5.30 -12.58
C VAL A 567 -13.54 -4.85 -11.13
N LEU A 568 -14.34 -3.80 -10.86
CA LEU A 568 -14.53 -3.25 -9.52
C LEU A 568 -15.14 -4.28 -8.54
N ASN A 569 -16.08 -5.09 -9.01
CA ASN A 569 -16.63 -6.21 -8.24
C ASN A 569 -15.56 -7.25 -7.95
N GLY A 570 -14.78 -7.63 -8.96
CA GLY A 570 -13.67 -8.58 -8.79
C GLY A 570 -12.70 -8.13 -7.71
N VAL A 571 -12.35 -6.85 -7.67
CA VAL A 571 -11.47 -6.28 -6.63
C VAL A 571 -12.11 -6.34 -5.25
N LEU A 572 -13.33 -5.81 -5.09
CA LEU A 572 -13.96 -5.68 -3.78
C LEU A 572 -14.43 -7.02 -3.22
N ASP A 573 -14.99 -7.89 -4.05
CA ASP A 573 -15.42 -9.22 -3.65
C ASP A 573 -14.21 -10.14 -3.41
N GLY A 574 -13.17 -10.02 -4.25
CA GLY A 574 -11.87 -10.67 -4.04
C GLY A 574 -11.25 -10.29 -2.70
N TYR A 575 -11.25 -9.00 -2.37
CA TYR A 575 -10.77 -8.51 -1.08
C TYR A 575 -11.55 -9.09 0.10
N ARG A 576 -12.88 -9.03 0.06
CA ARG A 576 -13.75 -9.56 1.13
C ARG A 576 -13.64 -11.07 1.30
N ALA A 577 -13.33 -11.79 0.23
CA ALA A 577 -13.09 -13.23 0.31
C ALA A 577 -11.80 -13.60 1.03
N LEU A 578 -10.90 -12.63 1.28
CA LEU A 578 -9.59 -12.83 1.90
C LEU A 578 -9.52 -12.27 3.33
N PHE A 579 -10.15 -11.12 3.58
CA PHE A 579 -10.01 -10.38 4.82
C PHE A 579 -11.21 -10.54 5.76
N ALA A 580 -10.95 -10.47 7.05
CA ALA A 580 -11.97 -10.43 8.08
C ALA A 580 -12.63 -9.03 8.17
N ASP A 581 -13.82 -8.94 8.75
CA ASP A 581 -14.61 -7.71 8.90
C ASP A 581 -13.88 -6.60 9.69
N ASN A 582 -12.89 -6.96 10.51
CA ASN A 582 -12.07 -5.99 11.24
C ASN A 582 -11.06 -5.24 10.37
N THR A 583 -11.00 -5.57 9.08
CA THR A 583 -10.08 -4.99 8.10
C THR A 583 -10.86 -4.47 6.88
N PRO A 584 -11.72 -3.46 7.06
CA PRO A 584 -12.51 -2.92 5.95
C PRO A 584 -11.64 -2.18 4.94
N VAL A 585 -12.12 -2.13 3.69
CA VAL A 585 -11.54 -1.23 2.67
C VAL A 585 -11.71 0.23 3.13
N VAL A 586 -10.63 1.00 3.04
CA VAL A 586 -10.64 2.43 3.35
C VAL A 586 -10.83 3.22 2.06
N ASN A 587 -11.99 3.87 1.93
CA ASN A 587 -12.36 4.65 0.75
C ASN A 587 -12.24 6.14 1.05
N LEU A 588 -11.05 6.72 0.80
CA LEU A 588 -10.75 8.13 1.00
C LEU A 588 -11.20 8.98 -0.20
N ARG A 589 -11.49 10.27 0.03
CA ARG A 589 -11.60 11.27 -1.03
C ARG A 589 -10.22 11.76 -1.48
N MET A 590 -10.15 12.41 -2.63
CA MET A 590 -8.87 12.80 -3.26
C MET A 590 -7.98 13.69 -2.36
N GLU A 591 -8.53 14.68 -1.66
CA GLU A 591 -7.75 15.53 -0.73
C GLU A 591 -7.13 14.69 0.40
N ASP A 592 -7.91 13.78 0.99
CA ASP A 592 -7.43 12.93 2.08
C ASP A 592 -6.35 11.94 1.62
N ILE A 593 -6.46 11.43 0.39
CA ILE A 593 -5.41 10.62 -0.25
C ILE A 593 -4.12 11.44 -0.39
N GLY A 594 -4.22 12.67 -0.90
CA GLY A 594 -3.07 13.56 -1.02
C GLY A 594 -2.39 13.84 0.31
N ILE A 595 -3.16 14.03 1.38
CA ILE A 595 -2.67 14.22 2.75
C ILE A 595 -2.01 12.93 3.28
N GLU A 596 -2.59 11.77 3.02
CA GLU A 596 -2.02 10.48 3.45
C GLU A 596 -0.66 10.23 2.78
N LEU A 597 -0.56 10.46 1.48
CA LEU A 597 0.70 10.36 0.73
C LEU A 597 1.76 11.34 1.29
N GLN A 598 1.39 12.59 1.56
CA GLN A 598 2.28 13.58 2.13
C GLN A 598 2.78 13.18 3.53
N ARG A 599 1.88 12.69 4.40
CA ARG A 599 2.24 12.23 5.74
C ARG A 599 3.21 11.07 5.69
N ARG A 600 2.98 10.09 4.82
CA ARG A 600 3.88 8.96 4.61
C ARG A 600 5.26 9.40 4.14
N ALA A 601 5.32 10.30 3.14
CA ALA A 601 6.59 10.82 2.62
C ALA A 601 7.37 11.60 3.70
N ALA A 602 6.71 12.45 4.47
CA ALA A 602 7.35 13.19 5.57
C ALA A 602 7.84 12.26 6.68
N TRP A 603 7.04 11.24 7.03
CA TRP A 603 7.39 10.22 8.03
C TRP A 603 8.61 9.40 7.58
N GLN A 604 8.61 8.89 6.35
CA GLN A 604 9.74 8.16 5.79
C GLN A 604 11.03 9.00 5.76
N THR A 605 10.91 10.27 5.39
CA THR A 605 12.04 11.20 5.41
C THR A 605 12.62 11.36 6.82
N ALA A 606 11.76 11.51 7.82
CA ALA A 606 12.18 11.63 9.22
C ALA A 606 12.82 10.34 9.76
N LEU A 607 12.31 9.16 9.38
CA LEU A 607 12.90 7.86 9.73
C LEU A 607 14.29 7.69 9.12
N LYS A 608 14.44 7.94 7.83
CA LYS A 608 15.73 7.85 7.10
C LYS A 608 16.77 8.83 7.62
N ALA A 609 16.34 10.01 8.07
CA ALA A 609 17.18 11.01 8.69
C ALA A 609 17.54 10.70 10.16
N GLY A 610 17.04 9.59 10.74
CA GLY A 610 17.26 9.23 12.15
C GLY A 610 16.66 10.21 13.16
N GLN A 611 15.66 10.99 12.76
CA GLN A 611 15.02 12.03 13.59
C GLN A 611 13.90 11.49 14.49
N VAL A 612 13.64 10.21 14.43
CA VAL A 612 12.58 9.56 15.22
C VAL A 612 13.22 8.68 16.29
N THR A 613 12.80 8.89 17.54
CA THR A 613 13.14 8.03 18.65
C THR A 613 11.87 7.38 19.19
N ALA A 614 11.87 6.06 19.32
CA ALA A 614 10.76 5.35 19.93
C ALA A 614 11.27 4.16 20.71
N TYR A 615 10.66 3.94 21.90
CA TYR A 615 11.03 2.82 22.77
C TYR A 615 9.90 2.44 23.71
N ARG A 616 9.97 1.22 24.21
CA ARG A 616 9.09 0.67 25.23
C ARG A 616 9.84 0.44 26.54
N ILE A 617 9.22 0.77 27.67
CA ILE A 617 9.63 0.39 29.03
C ILE A 617 8.40 -0.13 29.77
N GLY A 618 8.35 -1.41 30.05
CA GLY A 618 7.16 -2.03 30.63
C GLY A 618 5.93 -1.84 29.74
N ASN A 619 4.90 -1.16 30.26
CA ASN A 619 3.68 -0.84 29.54
C ASN A 619 3.67 0.57 28.91
N ALA A 620 4.74 1.34 29.05
CA ALA A 620 4.84 2.67 28.47
C ALA A 620 5.61 2.62 27.14
N VAL A 621 5.01 3.17 26.09
CA VAL A 621 5.65 3.42 24.78
C VAL A 621 5.87 4.92 24.66
N THR A 622 7.11 5.32 24.47
CA THR A 622 7.48 6.72 24.24
C THR A 622 7.92 6.88 22.80
N VAL A 623 7.35 7.88 22.13
CA VAL A 623 7.69 8.21 20.73
C VAL A 623 7.97 9.70 20.64
N GLN A 624 9.02 10.06 19.92
CA GLN A 624 9.37 11.45 19.62
C GLN A 624 9.76 11.56 18.15
N GLY A 625 9.09 12.45 17.43
CA GLY A 625 9.40 12.82 16.05
C GLY A 625 9.73 14.32 15.94
N PRO A 626 10.21 14.81 14.80
CA PRO A 626 10.46 16.23 14.58
C PRO A 626 9.17 17.04 14.60
N PHE A 627 9.28 18.33 14.93
CA PHE A 627 8.14 19.24 14.91
C PHE A 627 7.46 19.28 13.54
N GLY A 628 6.13 19.18 13.53
CA GLY A 628 5.32 19.25 12.31
C GLY A 628 5.22 17.95 11.52
N VAL A 629 5.97 16.91 11.87
CA VAL A 629 5.84 15.58 11.24
C VAL A 629 4.86 14.73 12.05
N ALA A 630 3.82 14.22 11.42
CA ALA A 630 2.91 13.29 12.08
C ALA A 630 3.59 11.93 12.32
N VAL A 631 3.44 11.40 13.53
CA VAL A 631 4.01 10.12 13.96
C VAL A 631 2.98 9.02 13.77
N SER A 632 3.35 7.95 13.08
CA SER A 632 2.50 6.77 12.88
C SER A 632 2.84 5.66 13.86
N THR A 633 1.83 5.05 14.48
CA THR A 633 2.01 3.91 15.40
C THR A 633 0.87 2.91 15.27
N SER A 634 1.19 1.63 15.50
CA SER A 634 0.24 0.52 15.67
C SER A 634 0.44 -0.12 17.03
N LEU A 635 -0.66 -0.28 17.79
CA LEU A 635 -0.61 -0.67 19.20
C LEU A 635 -1.79 -1.60 19.55
N PRO A 636 -1.70 -2.40 20.61
CA PRO A 636 -2.80 -3.26 21.06
C PRO A 636 -4.06 -2.49 21.41
N THR A 637 -5.21 -3.13 21.22
CA THR A 637 -6.51 -2.61 21.67
C THR A 637 -6.50 -2.31 23.15
N GLY A 638 -7.07 -1.17 23.56
CA GLY A 638 -7.04 -0.69 24.96
C GLY A 638 -5.88 0.23 25.27
N THR A 639 -4.98 0.53 24.32
CA THR A 639 -3.93 1.54 24.51
C THR A 639 -4.55 2.93 24.68
N THR A 640 -3.96 3.74 25.56
CA THR A 640 -4.39 5.11 25.85
C THR A 640 -3.25 6.12 25.67
N MET A 641 -3.62 7.35 25.36
CA MET A 641 -2.74 8.52 25.33
C MET A 641 -3.29 9.58 26.30
N GLY A 642 -2.54 9.87 27.34
CA GLY A 642 -3.03 10.82 28.36
C GLY A 642 -4.35 10.38 29.03
N GLY A 643 -4.64 9.09 29.12
CA GLY A 643 -5.88 8.52 29.67
C GLY A 643 -7.05 8.45 28.67
N ALA A 644 -6.96 9.07 27.49
CA ALA A 644 -7.95 8.93 26.42
C ALA A 644 -7.64 7.76 25.50
N ALA A 645 -8.66 7.21 24.83
CA ALA A 645 -8.47 6.15 23.84
C ALA A 645 -7.54 6.65 22.71
N PHE A 646 -6.63 5.80 22.28
CA PHE A 646 -5.68 6.11 21.20
C PHE A 646 -6.17 5.54 19.86
N GLY A 647 -6.03 6.34 18.79
CA GLY A 647 -6.17 5.88 17.42
C GLY A 647 -7.53 5.30 17.03
N THR A 648 -7.57 4.62 15.89
CA THR A 648 -8.76 3.91 15.37
C THR A 648 -8.46 2.43 15.21
N ALA A 649 -9.48 1.59 15.42
CA ALA A 649 -9.35 0.16 15.26
C ALA A 649 -9.24 -0.21 13.77
N TYR A 650 -8.24 -1.05 13.45
CA TYR A 650 -8.04 -1.62 12.11
C TYR A 650 -7.20 -2.90 12.21
N ALA A 651 -7.65 -3.97 11.58
CA ALA A 651 -6.94 -5.27 11.57
C ALA A 651 -6.58 -5.79 12.98
N GLY A 652 -7.47 -5.57 13.96
CA GLY A 652 -7.27 -6.00 15.34
C GLY A 652 -6.31 -5.13 16.18
N ARG A 653 -5.85 -3.99 15.66
CA ARG A 653 -4.98 -3.03 16.35
C ARG A 653 -5.60 -1.64 16.42
N LEU A 654 -5.03 -0.79 17.29
CA LEU A 654 -5.26 0.64 17.24
C LEU A 654 -4.13 1.31 16.46
N SER A 655 -4.47 2.11 15.47
CA SER A 655 -3.48 2.82 14.67
C SER A 655 -3.93 4.25 14.37
N GLY A 656 -2.97 5.15 14.14
CA GLY A 656 -3.26 6.52 13.78
C GLY A 656 -2.04 7.39 13.59
N TRP A 657 -2.28 8.56 13.01
CA TRP A 657 -1.31 9.63 12.87
C TRP A 657 -1.44 10.60 14.04
N ASN A 658 -0.36 10.85 14.78
CA ASN A 658 -0.31 11.78 15.89
C ASN A 658 0.55 12.99 15.51
N PRO A 659 0.04 14.22 15.61
CA PRO A 659 0.84 15.42 15.39
C PRO A 659 2.03 15.46 16.36
N SER A 660 3.25 15.62 15.85
CA SER A 660 4.42 15.84 16.71
C SER A 660 4.68 17.33 16.89
N ILE A 661 4.84 17.71 18.16
CA ILE A 661 5.31 19.05 18.56
C ILE A 661 6.82 19.07 18.92
N GLY A 662 7.55 18.04 18.52
CA GLY A 662 8.98 17.87 18.83
C GLY A 662 9.25 17.32 20.23
N LEU A 663 8.22 17.12 21.06
CA LEU A 663 8.32 16.56 22.40
C LEU A 663 7.93 15.08 22.41
N PRO A 664 8.45 14.29 23.40
CA PRO A 664 8.05 12.91 23.57
C PRO A 664 6.55 12.77 23.84
N ILE A 665 5.90 11.82 23.16
CA ILE A 665 4.53 11.38 23.40
C ILE A 665 4.60 10.04 24.11
N THR A 666 3.85 9.88 25.20
CA THR A 666 3.75 8.61 25.93
C THR A 666 2.38 7.98 25.71
N LEU A 667 2.42 6.71 25.30
CA LEU A 667 1.26 5.85 25.09
C LEU A 667 1.31 4.72 26.14
N THR A 668 0.18 4.42 26.76
CA THR A 668 0.08 3.41 27.83
C THR A 668 -0.62 2.16 27.26
N LEU A 669 0.09 1.06 27.23
CA LEU A 669 -0.42 -0.25 26.81
C LEU A 669 -1.34 -0.86 27.87
N PRO A 670 -2.32 -1.69 27.52
CA PRO A 670 -3.11 -2.44 28.50
C PRO A 670 -2.24 -3.45 29.27
N ALA A 671 -2.63 -3.77 30.50
CA ALA A 671 -1.88 -4.67 31.37
C ALA A 671 -1.67 -6.09 30.76
N SER A 672 -2.61 -6.57 29.97
CA SER A 672 -2.52 -7.86 29.26
C SER A 672 -1.38 -7.92 28.22
N ALA A 673 -0.98 -6.77 27.66
CA ALA A 673 0.12 -6.70 26.68
C ALA A 673 1.51 -6.86 27.32
N THR A 674 1.61 -6.78 28.65
CA THR A 674 2.86 -6.99 29.41
C THR A 674 3.10 -8.44 29.81
N ALA A 675 2.05 -9.27 29.91
CA ALA A 675 2.15 -10.67 30.32
C ALA A 675 2.84 -11.57 29.28
N THR A 676 2.80 -11.20 27.99
CA THR A 676 3.43 -11.98 26.91
C THR A 676 4.96 -11.88 26.91
N ALA A 677 5.53 -10.84 27.50
CA ALA A 677 6.98 -10.64 27.60
C ALA A 677 7.61 -11.25 28.90
N ALA A 678 6.81 -11.57 29.93
CA ALA A 678 7.30 -11.99 31.22
C ALA A 678 7.29 -13.51 31.48
N ALA A 679 6.76 -14.32 30.53
CA ALA A 679 6.51 -15.76 30.79
C ALA A 679 7.71 -16.69 30.51
N THR A 680 8.94 -16.19 30.38
CA THR A 680 10.10 -16.99 29.97
C THR A 680 11.27 -17.04 30.94
N SER A 681 11.08 -16.81 32.25
CA SER A 681 12.13 -17.07 33.24
C SER A 681 11.89 -18.36 34.01
N GLY A 682 12.09 -19.49 33.36
CA GLY A 682 12.10 -20.84 33.98
C GLY A 682 13.47 -21.50 33.77
N SER A 683 14.05 -21.98 34.86
CA SER A 683 15.36 -22.60 35.01
C SER A 683 15.70 -23.67 33.97
N LEU A 684 16.90 -23.61 33.39
CA LEU A 684 17.46 -24.60 32.45
C LEU A 684 18.69 -25.30 32.99
N THR A 685 18.69 -26.61 32.93
CA THR A 685 19.89 -27.48 33.06
C THR A 685 20.39 -27.87 31.68
N ALA A 686 21.67 -27.61 31.42
CA ALA A 686 22.29 -27.77 30.09
C ALA A 686 22.72 -29.22 29.80
N THR A 687 22.48 -29.71 28.56
CA THR A 687 23.13 -30.89 27.96
C THR A 687 23.74 -30.51 26.60
N LYS A 688 24.93 -31.09 26.33
CA LYS A 688 25.86 -30.77 25.24
C LYS A 688 25.55 -31.58 23.95
N PRO A 689 25.57 -31.00 22.73
CA PRO A 689 25.37 -31.72 21.50
C PRO A 689 26.66 -32.20 20.81
N ALA A 690 26.52 -33.17 19.87
CA ALA A 690 27.56 -33.81 19.06
C ALA A 690 27.67 -33.20 17.65
N PRO A 691 28.77 -33.38 16.90
CA PRO A 691 29.11 -32.57 15.73
C PRO A 691 28.55 -33.07 14.38
N ASP A 692 28.33 -32.12 13.48
CA ASP A 692 27.69 -32.22 12.16
C ASP A 692 28.60 -32.58 11.00
N THR A 693 28.00 -33.21 9.97
CA THR A 693 28.57 -33.40 8.64
C THR A 693 27.89 -32.52 7.59
N LEU A 694 28.70 -31.77 6.84
CA LEU A 694 28.27 -30.79 5.83
C LEU A 694 27.75 -31.44 4.54
N VAL A 695 26.68 -30.88 3.97
CA VAL A 695 26.20 -31.16 2.60
C VAL A 695 26.20 -29.82 1.82
N PRO A 696 26.67 -29.79 0.55
CA PRO A 696 26.89 -28.56 -0.20
C PRO A 696 25.59 -27.92 -0.71
N ALA A 697 25.55 -26.59 -0.72
CA ALA A 697 24.47 -25.78 -1.24
C ALA A 697 24.31 -25.93 -2.76
N GLY A 698 23.09 -26.26 -3.19
CA GLY A 698 22.70 -26.21 -4.59
C GLY A 698 22.47 -24.80 -5.08
N VAL A 699 22.88 -24.54 -6.30
CA VAL A 699 22.73 -23.27 -7.01
C VAL A 699 21.25 -22.99 -7.25
N ILE A 700 20.76 -21.83 -6.77
CA ILE A 700 19.43 -21.33 -7.11
C ILE A 700 19.55 -20.54 -8.41
N GLU A 701 18.91 -21.04 -9.46
CA GLU A 701 18.74 -20.28 -10.70
C GLU A 701 17.81 -19.11 -10.46
N GLN A 702 18.26 -17.89 -10.76
CA GLN A 702 17.47 -16.67 -10.65
C GLN A 702 16.31 -16.72 -11.64
N VAL A 703 15.09 -16.71 -11.12
CA VAL A 703 13.90 -16.43 -11.92
C VAL A 703 13.89 -14.95 -12.24
N ALA A 704 14.13 -14.62 -13.49
CA ALA A 704 14.10 -13.26 -13.98
C ALA A 704 12.71 -12.63 -13.81
N ASP A 705 12.71 -11.43 -13.26
CA ASP A 705 11.56 -10.57 -13.06
C ASP A 705 11.00 -10.11 -14.42
N THR A 706 9.87 -10.67 -14.84
CA THR A 706 9.08 -10.19 -15.98
C THR A 706 7.61 -10.07 -15.60
N ALA A 707 7.32 -9.25 -14.60
CA ALA A 707 5.95 -8.86 -14.30
C ALA A 707 5.93 -7.40 -13.83
N SER A 708 6.12 -6.49 -14.75
CA SER A 708 5.73 -5.09 -14.57
C SER A 708 5.00 -4.65 -15.83
N HIS A 709 3.72 -4.53 -15.73
CA HIS A 709 2.71 -3.57 -16.22
C HIS A 709 1.36 -4.22 -16.34
#